data_f7488f1d2b4491ff6d619f6ce3e735ef
#
_entry.id   f7488f1d2b4491ff6d619f6ce3e735ef
#
_cell.length_a   1.000
_cell.length_b   1.000
_cell.length_c   1.000
_cell.angle_alpha   90.00
_cell.angle_beta   90.00
_cell.angle_gamma   90.00
#
_symmetry.space_group_name_H-M   'P 1'
#
loop_
_entity.id
_entity.type
_entity.pdbx_description
1 polymer ?
#
loop_
_entity_poly.entity_id
_entity_poly.type
_entity_poly.pdbx_seq_one_letter_code
_entity_poly.pdbx_strand_id
1 'polypeptide(L)'
;MSTENVDVVVVGSGFGGSVAAYRLASAGLSVVVLERGRAYAPGMFPRSPAEMGRAFWDPQEGHYGMYDVWSFGGCDSVVASGLGGGSLIYANVMLRKDERWFVHEEPLATGGYETWPVTREDLDPHYDAVEEMIGTTPYPLDHQPYEDTPKTRAMQDAAAELGLDWRLPPLAISFAPARGARPGLGLPIADPVYGNVHGVPRRTCRLCGECDIGCNDGSKNSLDHTYLSAARHHGADLRTLHEVRSIRPREGGGYEVDYVRHHPASGPRTIGCDRLVLAAGTYGTTYLLLRSKHAFPGLSGTLGSRFSGNGDLLTFLLRAKDRSRTRTIDASRGPVITSAIRLADATDGTRESGRGAYIEDGGYPAFVDWLVEGADVGHEIRRAARFIAERIRALVTHDTNLSAEIADLVGDGELSGTSLPLLGMGRDVPDGELRLRDGRLDVQWNSEASEAHFERLRATMRRIADVLGAEHSGMPAWLGKRIITVHPLGGVPMGRHPGEGVCDAFGEVFDHPGLYIADGAALPGPVGANPSLTIAALADRMCTRLLERRPVGGTGHTNRGKTHMTVGTGRAGAAPSEEARGLVAGRPAERTSLSFTEEMGGYVSLGATDPRSADISGRSEGDRLSFRLTIVVDDVDRFLSEPEHRARAEGWVEAPSCGGRRLVERGWFNLFSPGGAPDRREMRYRLWFTDGQGRPFTLAGVKDVHHGPATRLWLDTSTLFTRLLEGHVPDGEDETAVVAGAGALHIQPMDLAATLKSFHTEGPHGLSALTRFGRFFVGELWDVYGPG
;
A
#
# COMPACT_ATOMS: atom_id res chain seq x y z
N MET A 1 -18.37 28.05 18.70
CA MET A 1 -17.59 28.06 17.45
C MET A 1 -18.59 27.95 16.32
N SER A 2 -18.54 28.79 15.28
CA SER A 2 -19.41 28.64 14.12
C SER A 2 -19.09 27.32 13.42
N THR A 3 -20.08 26.48 13.18
CA THR A 3 -19.93 25.25 12.40
C THR A 3 -19.55 25.63 10.96
N GLU A 4 -18.50 25.02 10.41
CA GLU A 4 -18.15 25.18 9.00
C GLU A 4 -19.29 24.64 8.13
N ASN A 5 -19.69 25.37 7.07
CA ASN A 5 -20.75 24.95 6.16
C ASN A 5 -20.25 25.06 4.72
N VAL A 6 -20.58 24.05 3.91
CA VAL A 6 -20.24 23.97 2.49
C VAL A 6 -21.44 23.44 1.68
N ASP A 7 -21.41 23.59 0.37
CA ASP A 7 -22.50 23.06 -0.48
C ASP A 7 -22.50 21.52 -0.44
N VAL A 8 -21.32 20.89 -0.46
CA VAL A 8 -21.18 19.43 -0.55
C VAL A 8 -20.05 18.91 0.35
N VAL A 9 -20.35 17.90 1.15
CA VAL A 9 -19.34 17.04 1.77
C VAL A 9 -19.35 15.70 1.06
N VAL A 10 -18.15 15.24 0.67
CA VAL A 10 -17.90 13.91 0.09
C VAL A 10 -17.12 13.10 1.09
N VAL A 11 -17.65 11.93 1.48
CA VAL A 11 -17.03 11.02 2.43
C VAL A 11 -16.32 9.91 1.70
N GLY A 12 -14.98 9.95 1.68
CA GLY A 12 -14.12 9.03 0.93
C GLY A 12 -13.72 9.58 -0.44
N SER A 13 -12.51 9.24 -0.86
CA SER A 13 -11.87 9.70 -2.09
C SER A 13 -11.66 8.59 -3.14
N GLY A 14 -12.41 7.49 -3.04
CA GLY A 14 -12.40 6.40 -4.01
C GLY A 14 -13.06 6.79 -5.34
N PHE A 15 -13.35 5.79 -6.20
CA PHE A 15 -13.85 6.02 -7.56
C PHE A 15 -15.05 6.96 -7.62
N GLY A 16 -16.08 6.70 -6.85
CA GLY A 16 -17.27 7.56 -6.87
C GLY A 16 -17.04 8.92 -6.22
N GLY A 17 -16.35 8.96 -5.07
CA GLY A 17 -16.10 10.21 -4.35
C GLY A 17 -15.22 11.18 -5.12
N SER A 18 -14.21 10.71 -5.83
CA SER A 18 -13.32 11.55 -6.65
C SER A 18 -14.04 12.11 -7.88
N VAL A 19 -14.88 11.29 -8.54
CA VAL A 19 -15.75 11.76 -9.64
C VAL A 19 -16.70 12.83 -9.13
N ALA A 20 -17.39 12.60 -8.00
CA ALA A 20 -18.29 13.57 -7.41
C ALA A 20 -17.56 14.86 -7.02
N ALA A 21 -16.39 14.77 -6.39
CA ALA A 21 -15.60 15.94 -6.04
C ALA A 21 -15.24 16.81 -7.25
N TYR A 22 -14.77 16.19 -8.33
CA TYR A 22 -14.44 16.91 -9.56
C TYR A 22 -15.66 17.53 -10.22
N ARG A 23 -16.72 16.74 -10.46
CA ARG A 23 -17.91 17.19 -11.18
C ARG A 23 -18.60 18.36 -10.46
N LEU A 24 -18.70 18.27 -9.14
CA LEU A 24 -19.37 19.29 -8.32
C LEU A 24 -18.51 20.54 -8.12
N ALA A 25 -17.21 20.40 -7.91
CA ALA A 25 -16.30 21.54 -7.81
C ALA A 25 -16.16 22.28 -9.15
N SER A 26 -16.07 21.56 -10.27
CA SER A 26 -16.03 22.17 -11.61
C SER A 26 -17.30 22.94 -11.97
N ALA A 27 -18.44 22.55 -11.37
CA ALA A 27 -19.70 23.29 -11.46
C ALA A 27 -19.81 24.48 -10.49
N GLY A 28 -18.73 24.81 -9.76
CA GLY A 28 -18.63 25.97 -8.86
C GLY A 28 -19.25 25.78 -7.48
N LEU A 29 -19.50 24.54 -7.05
CA LEU A 29 -19.91 24.24 -5.68
C LEU A 29 -18.70 24.22 -4.75
N SER A 30 -18.88 24.63 -3.51
CA SER A 30 -17.91 24.43 -2.43
C SER A 30 -17.92 22.98 -1.99
N VAL A 31 -16.83 22.25 -2.23
CA VAL A 31 -16.73 20.82 -1.99
C VAL A 31 -15.61 20.53 -0.98
N VAL A 32 -15.92 19.77 0.07
CA VAL A 32 -14.95 19.21 0.99
C VAL A 32 -14.95 17.69 0.86
N VAL A 33 -13.77 17.10 0.64
CA VAL A 33 -13.58 15.63 0.64
C VAL A 33 -12.92 15.25 1.95
N LEU A 34 -13.54 14.33 2.69
CA LEU A 34 -12.98 13.75 3.93
C LEU A 34 -12.48 12.35 3.64
N GLU A 35 -11.15 12.18 3.62
CA GLU A 35 -10.47 10.90 3.40
C GLU A 35 -9.77 10.47 4.69
N ARG A 36 -10.06 9.25 5.18
CA ARG A 36 -9.46 8.72 6.41
C ARG A 36 -7.97 8.43 6.27
N GLY A 37 -7.53 7.97 5.09
CA GLY A 37 -6.15 7.64 4.81
C GLY A 37 -5.30 8.85 4.43
N ARG A 38 -4.02 8.60 4.18
CA ARG A 38 -3.06 9.63 3.76
C ARG A 38 -2.91 9.68 2.24
N ALA A 39 -2.24 10.73 1.75
CA ALA A 39 -1.81 10.81 0.37
C ALA A 39 -0.49 10.04 0.17
N TYR A 40 -0.34 9.40 -1.00
CA TYR A 40 0.84 8.65 -1.42
C TYR A 40 1.37 9.21 -2.73
N ALA A 41 2.42 10.01 -2.66
CA ALA A 41 3.12 10.45 -3.87
C ALA A 41 3.92 9.31 -4.50
N PRO A 42 4.21 9.36 -5.82
CA PRO A 42 5.21 8.49 -6.44
C PRO A 42 6.50 8.45 -5.61
N GLY A 43 7.06 7.27 -5.38
CA GLY A 43 8.21 7.06 -4.51
C GLY A 43 7.90 6.81 -3.03
N MET A 44 6.64 7.00 -2.58
CA MET A 44 6.24 6.80 -1.17
C MET A 44 5.58 5.46 -0.88
N PHE A 45 5.31 4.67 -1.90
CA PHE A 45 4.69 3.35 -1.71
C PHE A 45 5.71 2.34 -1.15
N PRO A 46 5.28 1.42 -0.29
CA PRO A 46 6.18 0.49 0.41
C PRO A 46 6.91 -0.44 -0.56
N ARG A 47 8.22 -0.66 -0.33
CA ARG A 47 9.06 -1.55 -1.13
C ARG A 47 9.96 -2.44 -0.28
N SER A 48 9.67 -2.56 1.01
CA SER A 48 10.37 -3.46 1.91
C SER A 48 9.39 -4.14 2.87
N PRO A 49 9.72 -5.32 3.43
CA PRO A 49 8.86 -5.99 4.40
C PRO A 49 8.45 -5.11 5.58
N ALA A 50 9.37 -4.28 6.10
CA ALA A 50 9.07 -3.37 7.20
C ALA A 50 8.10 -2.23 6.81
N GLU A 51 8.22 -1.69 5.58
CA GLU A 51 7.26 -0.73 5.06
C GLU A 51 5.90 -1.37 4.81
N MET A 52 5.88 -2.60 4.28
CA MET A 52 4.66 -3.36 4.09
C MET A 52 3.94 -3.64 5.42
N GLY A 53 4.67 -3.98 6.49
CA GLY A 53 4.08 -4.13 7.83
C GLY A 53 3.38 -2.86 8.35
N ARG A 54 3.84 -1.68 7.94
CA ARG A 54 3.23 -0.38 8.29
C ARG A 54 2.22 0.11 7.25
N ALA A 55 2.03 -0.62 6.17
CA ALA A 55 1.10 -0.26 5.10
C ALA A 55 -0.35 -0.66 5.40
N PHE A 56 -0.61 -1.27 6.54
CA PHE A 56 -1.95 -1.61 7.00
C PHE A 56 -2.60 -0.47 7.79
N TRP A 57 -3.93 -0.43 7.73
CA TRP A 57 -4.75 0.52 8.46
C TRP A 57 -5.01 0.00 9.87
N ASP A 58 -4.31 0.54 10.85
CA ASP A 58 -4.53 0.30 12.28
C ASP A 58 -4.29 1.59 13.08
N PRO A 59 -5.31 2.47 13.16
CA PRO A 59 -5.16 3.74 13.85
C PRO A 59 -4.96 3.60 15.38
N GLN A 60 -5.24 2.43 15.97
CA GLN A 60 -4.99 2.19 17.41
C GLN A 60 -3.50 2.05 17.66
N GLU A 61 -2.79 1.40 16.76
CA GLU A 61 -1.32 1.29 16.78
C GLU A 61 -0.61 2.46 16.06
N GLY A 62 -1.36 3.48 15.65
CA GLY A 62 -0.81 4.64 14.93
C GLY A 62 -0.45 4.36 13.46
N HIS A 63 -0.89 3.26 12.92
CA HIS A 63 -0.65 2.88 11.53
C HIS A 63 -1.79 3.41 10.63
N TYR A 64 -1.44 4.30 9.72
CA TYR A 64 -2.36 4.90 8.75
C TYR A 64 -2.01 4.43 7.33
N GLY A 65 -1.86 3.11 7.18
CA GLY A 65 -1.47 2.47 5.93
C GLY A 65 -2.61 2.41 4.91
N MET A 66 -2.27 1.99 3.68
CA MET A 66 -3.22 1.97 2.56
C MET A 66 -4.07 0.70 2.49
N TYR A 67 -3.70 -0.38 3.19
CA TYR A 67 -4.47 -1.63 3.20
C TYR A 67 -5.33 -1.72 4.45
N ASP A 68 -6.61 -1.94 4.26
CA ASP A 68 -7.55 -2.22 5.35
C ASP A 68 -8.15 -3.60 5.11
N VAL A 69 -7.86 -4.54 6.01
CA VAL A 69 -8.28 -5.94 5.90
C VAL A 69 -9.50 -6.17 6.78
N TRP A 70 -10.58 -6.61 6.15
CA TRP A 70 -11.80 -7.01 6.82
C TRP A 70 -11.93 -8.52 6.79
N SER A 71 -12.14 -9.13 7.96
CA SER A 71 -12.30 -10.57 8.11
C SER A 71 -13.64 -10.89 8.70
N PHE A 72 -14.45 -11.66 7.98
CA PHE A 72 -15.80 -12.07 8.35
C PHE A 72 -15.89 -13.60 8.39
N GLY A 73 -17.03 -14.15 8.83
CA GLY A 73 -17.22 -15.59 8.92
C GLY A 73 -17.05 -16.33 7.59
N GLY A 74 -17.54 -15.76 6.47
CA GLY A 74 -17.56 -16.38 5.15
C GLY A 74 -16.51 -15.84 4.17
N CYS A 75 -15.97 -14.66 4.41
CA CYS A 75 -15.01 -14.03 3.48
C CYS A 75 -13.99 -13.14 4.19
N ASP A 76 -12.87 -12.97 3.52
CA ASP A 76 -11.89 -11.92 3.81
C ASP A 76 -11.90 -10.90 2.69
N SER A 77 -11.62 -9.64 3.02
CA SER A 77 -11.62 -8.57 2.03
C SER A 77 -10.49 -7.60 2.27
N VAL A 78 -9.85 -7.18 1.19
CA VAL A 78 -8.82 -6.14 1.23
C VAL A 78 -9.35 -4.91 0.52
N VAL A 79 -9.45 -3.81 1.25
CA VAL A 79 -9.88 -2.51 0.72
C VAL A 79 -8.82 -1.45 0.96
N ALA A 80 -8.93 -0.32 0.29
CA ALA A 80 -7.93 0.73 0.38
C ALA A 80 -8.31 1.83 1.37
N SER A 81 -7.28 2.43 1.97
CA SER A 81 -7.36 3.62 2.81
C SER A 81 -6.30 4.63 2.36
N GLY A 82 -6.70 5.69 1.67
CA GLY A 82 -5.78 6.71 1.14
C GLY A 82 -6.41 7.58 0.09
N LEU A 83 -5.79 8.73 -0.21
CA LEU A 83 -6.26 9.67 -1.22
C LEU A 83 -6.24 9.02 -2.61
N GLY A 84 -7.41 8.71 -3.15
CA GLY A 84 -7.60 7.92 -4.38
C GLY A 84 -8.21 6.53 -4.13
N GLY A 85 -8.41 6.14 -2.87
CA GLY A 85 -9.09 4.89 -2.50
C GLY A 85 -8.51 3.66 -3.21
N GLY A 86 -9.38 2.77 -3.69
CA GLY A 86 -9.01 1.53 -4.36
C GLY A 86 -8.06 1.68 -5.55
N SER A 87 -8.02 2.85 -6.20
CA SER A 87 -7.12 3.09 -7.32
C SER A 87 -5.63 3.06 -6.94
N LEU A 88 -5.30 3.17 -5.65
CA LEU A 88 -3.93 3.06 -5.17
C LEU A 88 -3.40 1.63 -5.29
N ILE A 89 -4.26 0.63 -5.06
CA ILE A 89 -3.88 -0.80 -4.94
C ILE A 89 -4.54 -1.70 -5.99
N TYR A 90 -5.35 -1.19 -6.93
CA TYR A 90 -6.01 -2.02 -7.94
C TYR A 90 -5.07 -2.40 -9.10
N ALA A 91 -5.47 -3.43 -9.85
CA ALA A 91 -4.71 -3.93 -10.99
C ALA A 91 -4.98 -3.17 -12.30
N ASN A 92 -5.61 -1.99 -12.22
CA ASN A 92 -5.82 -1.00 -13.30
C ASN A 92 -6.83 -1.37 -14.40
N VAL A 93 -7.52 -2.49 -14.31
CA VAL A 93 -8.47 -2.92 -15.34
C VAL A 93 -9.72 -2.06 -15.31
N MET A 94 -10.14 -1.59 -16.50
CA MET A 94 -11.27 -0.68 -16.71
C MET A 94 -12.27 -1.30 -17.70
N LEU A 95 -12.78 -2.48 -17.35
CA LEU A 95 -13.82 -3.15 -18.13
C LEU A 95 -15.20 -2.56 -17.81
N ARG A 96 -15.98 -2.32 -18.87
CA ARG A 96 -17.40 -1.97 -18.72
C ARG A 96 -18.18 -3.24 -18.36
N LYS A 97 -19.19 -3.12 -17.50
CA LYS A 97 -20.16 -4.20 -17.29
C LYS A 97 -20.77 -4.63 -18.63
N ASP A 98 -20.82 -5.91 -18.90
CA ASP A 98 -21.43 -6.42 -20.13
C ASP A 98 -22.89 -5.99 -20.26
N GLU A 99 -23.31 -5.63 -21.47
CA GLU A 99 -24.63 -5.11 -21.73
C GLU A 99 -25.74 -6.05 -21.24
N ARG A 100 -25.63 -7.33 -21.54
CA ARG A 100 -26.65 -8.34 -21.18
C ARG A 100 -26.62 -8.71 -19.70
N TRP A 101 -25.64 -8.25 -18.92
CA TRP A 101 -25.56 -8.49 -17.50
C TRP A 101 -26.28 -7.41 -16.67
N PHE A 102 -26.84 -6.38 -17.30
CA PHE A 102 -27.81 -5.47 -16.72
C PHE A 102 -29.19 -6.13 -16.71
N VAL A 103 -29.37 -7.15 -15.84
CA VAL A 103 -30.59 -7.95 -15.79
C VAL A 103 -31.70 -7.24 -15.06
N HIS A 104 -32.93 -7.53 -15.48
CA HIS A 104 -34.13 -7.03 -14.84
C HIS A 104 -34.98 -8.22 -14.38
N GLU A 105 -35.15 -8.34 -13.05
CA GLU A 105 -35.94 -9.39 -12.42
C GLU A 105 -35.47 -10.83 -12.78
N GLU A 106 -34.11 -11.04 -12.78
CA GLU A 106 -33.56 -12.39 -12.86
C GLU A 106 -33.77 -13.12 -11.53
N PRO A 107 -34.52 -14.24 -11.49
CA PRO A 107 -34.77 -14.98 -10.27
C PRO A 107 -33.46 -15.48 -9.63
N LEU A 108 -33.35 -15.35 -8.30
CA LEU A 108 -32.23 -15.85 -7.52
C LEU A 108 -32.60 -17.19 -6.89
N ALA A 109 -31.63 -18.11 -6.83
CA ALA A 109 -31.80 -19.42 -6.20
C ALA A 109 -32.18 -19.34 -4.71
N THR A 110 -31.78 -18.26 -4.05
CA THR A 110 -32.06 -17.97 -2.63
C THR A 110 -33.41 -17.27 -2.40
N GLY A 111 -34.15 -17.01 -3.47
CA GLY A 111 -35.39 -16.27 -3.47
C GLY A 111 -35.22 -14.78 -3.81
N GLY A 112 -36.30 -14.17 -4.28
CA GLY A 112 -36.24 -12.83 -4.85
C GLY A 112 -35.64 -12.80 -6.26
N TYR A 113 -35.13 -11.65 -6.66
CA TYR A 113 -34.56 -11.44 -8.01
C TYR A 113 -33.43 -10.41 -7.98
N GLU A 114 -32.50 -10.54 -8.93
CA GLU A 114 -31.51 -9.51 -9.23
C GLU A 114 -32.15 -8.52 -10.19
N THR A 115 -32.02 -7.23 -9.90
CA THR A 115 -32.49 -6.17 -10.79
C THR A 115 -31.53 -5.00 -10.80
N TRP A 116 -31.28 -4.50 -12.01
CA TRP A 116 -30.52 -3.26 -12.23
C TRP A 116 -31.51 -2.20 -12.72
N PRO A 117 -31.73 -1.10 -11.97
CA PRO A 117 -32.62 -0.03 -12.39
C PRO A 117 -31.98 0.92 -13.41
N VAL A 118 -30.87 0.50 -14.00
CA VAL A 118 -30.12 1.19 -15.07
C VAL A 118 -29.75 0.19 -16.15
N THR A 119 -29.58 0.68 -17.37
CA THR A 119 -29.16 -0.10 -18.53
C THR A 119 -27.73 0.24 -18.93
N ARG A 120 -27.17 -0.51 -19.88
CA ARG A 120 -25.90 -0.19 -20.50
C ARG A 120 -25.94 1.15 -21.24
N GLU A 121 -27.01 1.41 -21.96
CA GLU A 121 -27.24 2.65 -22.71
C GLU A 121 -27.26 3.87 -21.77
N ASP A 122 -27.88 3.74 -20.60
CA ASP A 122 -27.85 4.79 -19.57
C ASP A 122 -26.44 5.15 -19.10
N LEU A 123 -25.51 4.19 -19.13
CA LEU A 123 -24.17 4.37 -18.61
C LEU A 123 -23.09 4.65 -19.67
N ASP A 124 -23.33 4.33 -20.95
CA ASP A 124 -22.30 4.49 -21.99
C ASP A 124 -21.72 5.91 -22.06
N PRO A 125 -22.51 7.01 -22.01
CA PRO A 125 -21.93 8.37 -22.01
C PRO A 125 -21.04 8.65 -20.80
N HIS A 126 -21.36 8.03 -19.66
CA HIS A 126 -20.62 8.16 -18.41
C HIS A 126 -19.37 7.28 -18.39
N TYR A 127 -19.44 6.10 -19.00
CA TYR A 127 -18.25 5.28 -19.26
C TYR A 127 -17.25 6.02 -20.15
N ASP A 128 -17.71 6.60 -21.26
CA ASP A 128 -16.87 7.37 -22.17
C ASP A 128 -16.15 8.52 -21.43
N ALA A 129 -16.90 9.28 -20.64
CA ALA A 129 -16.33 10.39 -19.85
C ALA A 129 -15.29 9.95 -18.84
N VAL A 130 -15.51 8.83 -18.15
CA VAL A 130 -14.58 8.29 -17.17
C VAL A 130 -13.33 7.72 -17.85
N GLU A 131 -13.48 6.96 -18.91
CA GLU A 131 -12.36 6.41 -19.68
C GLU A 131 -11.48 7.53 -20.27
N GLU A 132 -12.08 8.62 -20.75
CA GLU A 132 -11.35 9.77 -21.24
C GLU A 132 -10.55 10.47 -20.13
N MET A 133 -11.20 10.73 -18.98
CA MET A 133 -10.55 11.41 -17.85
C MET A 133 -9.42 10.60 -17.23
N ILE A 134 -9.59 9.29 -17.11
CA ILE A 134 -8.56 8.38 -16.62
C ILE A 134 -7.48 8.13 -17.68
N GLY A 135 -7.82 8.23 -18.97
CA GLY A 135 -6.88 7.97 -20.06
C GLY A 135 -6.58 6.48 -20.19
N THR A 136 -7.62 5.65 -20.29
CA THR A 136 -7.49 4.20 -20.42
C THR A 136 -6.95 3.80 -21.79
N THR A 137 -6.09 2.80 -21.83
CA THR A 137 -5.54 2.22 -23.06
C THR A 137 -5.36 0.71 -22.91
N PRO A 138 -5.52 -0.10 -23.96
CA PRO A 138 -5.16 -1.51 -23.89
C PRO A 138 -3.64 -1.67 -23.71
N TYR A 139 -3.23 -2.82 -23.21
CA TYR A 139 -1.82 -3.17 -23.14
C TYR A 139 -1.20 -3.19 -24.55
N PRO A 140 -0.08 -2.48 -24.81
CA PRO A 140 0.46 -2.31 -26.15
C PRO A 140 1.28 -3.52 -26.63
N LEU A 141 0.66 -4.70 -26.68
CA LEU A 141 1.26 -6.01 -26.97
C LEU A 141 1.89 -6.13 -28.37
N ASP A 142 1.58 -5.22 -29.28
CA ASP A 142 2.12 -5.13 -30.63
C ASP A 142 3.32 -4.17 -30.77
N HIS A 143 3.78 -3.59 -29.66
CA HIS A 143 4.90 -2.64 -29.63
C HIS A 143 6.07 -3.14 -28.79
N GLN A 144 7.31 -2.96 -29.27
CA GLN A 144 8.48 -3.16 -28.44
C GLN A 144 8.57 -2.10 -27.34
N PRO A 145 8.94 -2.47 -26.10
CA PRO A 145 9.37 -3.80 -25.60
C PRO A 145 8.24 -4.60 -24.93
N TYR A 146 6.97 -4.34 -25.25
CA TYR A 146 5.80 -4.97 -24.63
C TYR A 146 5.38 -6.28 -25.30
N GLU A 147 5.79 -6.48 -26.57
CA GLU A 147 5.34 -7.59 -27.43
C GLU A 147 5.65 -8.99 -26.90
N ASP A 148 6.70 -9.12 -26.08
CA ASP A 148 7.18 -10.36 -25.49
C ASP A 148 6.86 -10.49 -24.01
N THR A 149 5.76 -9.88 -23.53
CA THR A 149 5.34 -10.08 -22.14
C THR A 149 4.92 -11.53 -21.92
N PRO A 150 5.70 -12.32 -21.16
CA PRO A 150 5.59 -13.79 -21.17
C PRO A 150 4.24 -14.30 -20.67
N LYS A 151 3.74 -13.76 -19.55
CA LYS A 151 2.44 -14.17 -18.98
C LYS A 151 1.27 -13.86 -19.91
N THR A 152 1.29 -12.71 -20.58
CA THR A 152 0.23 -12.28 -21.54
C THR A 152 0.17 -13.24 -22.72
N ARG A 153 1.35 -13.60 -23.26
CA ARG A 153 1.46 -14.58 -24.35
C ARG A 153 1.06 -15.98 -23.92
N ALA A 154 1.42 -16.42 -22.71
CA ALA A 154 0.99 -17.70 -22.18
C ALA A 154 -0.53 -17.81 -22.08
N MET A 155 -1.21 -16.76 -21.57
CA MET A 155 -2.67 -16.70 -21.53
C MET A 155 -3.29 -16.67 -22.92
N GLN A 156 -2.70 -15.95 -23.87
CA GLN A 156 -3.14 -15.93 -25.27
C GLN A 156 -3.06 -17.31 -25.91
N ASP A 157 -1.93 -18.01 -25.73
CA ASP A 157 -1.71 -19.36 -26.26
C ASP A 157 -2.73 -20.35 -25.66
N ALA A 158 -2.92 -20.33 -24.35
CA ALA A 158 -3.87 -21.22 -23.66
C ALA A 158 -5.31 -20.93 -24.11
N ALA A 159 -5.70 -19.68 -24.26
CA ALA A 159 -7.02 -19.32 -24.74
C ALA A 159 -7.26 -19.76 -26.18
N ALA A 160 -6.27 -19.62 -27.06
CA ALA A 160 -6.34 -20.05 -28.46
C ALA A 160 -6.53 -21.57 -28.56
N GLU A 161 -5.78 -22.37 -27.80
CA GLU A 161 -5.89 -23.85 -27.76
C GLU A 161 -7.27 -24.30 -27.24
N LEU A 162 -7.78 -23.59 -26.25
CA LEU A 162 -9.07 -23.93 -25.62
C LEU A 162 -10.29 -23.32 -26.33
N GLY A 163 -10.06 -22.45 -27.33
CA GLY A 163 -11.13 -21.75 -28.05
C GLY A 163 -11.88 -20.74 -27.17
N LEU A 164 -11.19 -20.09 -26.23
CA LEU A 164 -11.76 -19.11 -25.29
C LEU A 164 -11.66 -17.67 -25.83
N ASP A 165 -12.59 -16.79 -25.44
CA ASP A 165 -12.65 -15.38 -25.82
C ASP A 165 -11.61 -14.58 -25.05
N TRP A 166 -10.39 -14.50 -25.59
CA TRP A 166 -9.27 -13.73 -25.03
C TRP A 166 -9.24 -12.32 -25.56
N ARG A 167 -8.89 -11.36 -24.67
CA ARG A 167 -8.80 -9.94 -25.01
C ARG A 167 -7.80 -9.18 -24.17
N LEU A 168 -7.35 -8.01 -24.67
CA LEU A 168 -6.60 -7.00 -23.92
C LEU A 168 -7.59 -5.98 -23.36
N PRO A 169 -7.89 -5.98 -22.06
CA PRO A 169 -8.79 -4.99 -21.47
C PRO A 169 -8.15 -3.60 -21.47
N PRO A 170 -8.96 -2.50 -21.49
CA PRO A 170 -8.47 -1.17 -21.21
C PRO A 170 -7.87 -1.10 -19.81
N LEU A 171 -6.68 -0.48 -19.69
CA LEU A 171 -5.94 -0.32 -18.44
C LEU A 171 -5.77 1.17 -18.13
N ALA A 172 -5.92 1.53 -16.86
CA ALA A 172 -5.65 2.87 -16.35
C ALA A 172 -4.15 3.06 -16.11
N ILE A 173 -3.34 2.93 -17.16
CA ILE A 173 -1.88 3.01 -17.12
C ILE A 173 -1.38 3.84 -18.30
N SER A 174 -0.42 4.72 -18.04
CA SER A 174 0.31 5.45 -19.07
C SER A 174 1.47 4.61 -19.61
N PHE A 175 1.32 4.07 -20.81
CA PHE A 175 2.39 3.40 -21.56
C PHE A 175 3.16 4.37 -22.47
N ALA A 176 2.58 5.52 -22.79
CA ALA A 176 3.17 6.57 -23.61
C ALA A 176 3.22 7.91 -22.87
N PRO A 177 4.13 8.84 -23.23
CA PRO A 177 4.25 10.15 -22.58
C PRO A 177 3.02 11.04 -22.72
N ALA A 178 2.24 10.84 -23.79
CA ALA A 178 1.02 11.56 -24.09
C ALA A 178 0.11 10.70 -24.98
N ARG A 179 -1.18 11.07 -25.08
CA ARG A 179 -2.14 10.38 -25.95
C ARG A 179 -1.65 10.40 -27.41
N GLY A 180 -1.63 9.23 -28.06
CA GLY A 180 -1.19 9.06 -29.44
C GLY A 180 0.34 9.05 -29.62
N ALA A 181 1.12 9.24 -28.58
CA ALA A 181 2.59 9.06 -28.65
C ALA A 181 2.94 7.57 -28.65
N ARG A 182 4.15 7.26 -29.10
CA ARG A 182 4.67 5.88 -29.11
C ARG A 182 4.89 5.39 -27.67
N PRO A 183 4.44 4.18 -27.31
CA PRO A 183 4.75 3.57 -26.04
C PRO A 183 6.25 3.40 -25.79
N GLY A 184 6.69 3.53 -24.53
CA GLY A 184 8.08 3.35 -24.14
C GLY A 184 8.22 3.33 -22.62
N LEU A 185 9.27 2.68 -22.11
CA LEU A 185 9.50 2.46 -20.69
C LEU A 185 10.09 3.68 -19.98
N GLY A 186 9.56 4.06 -18.82
CA GLY A 186 10.16 5.09 -17.96
C GLY A 186 10.25 6.50 -18.55
N LEU A 187 9.48 6.80 -19.62
CA LEU A 187 9.49 8.10 -20.25
C LEU A 187 8.77 9.13 -19.37
N PRO A 188 9.23 10.39 -19.30
CA PRO A 188 8.53 11.43 -18.56
C PRO A 188 7.12 11.65 -19.13
N ILE A 189 6.12 11.75 -18.24
CA ILE A 189 4.73 12.11 -18.57
C ILE A 189 4.54 13.59 -18.27
N ALA A 190 3.99 14.35 -19.21
CA ALA A 190 3.63 15.73 -18.97
C ALA A 190 2.43 15.83 -18.03
N ASP A 191 2.47 16.75 -17.07
CA ASP A 191 1.32 17.04 -16.23
C ASP A 191 0.17 17.60 -17.08
N PRO A 192 -1.09 17.20 -16.80
CA PRO A 192 -2.25 17.80 -17.42
C PRO A 192 -2.44 19.25 -16.98
N VAL A 193 -3.34 19.97 -17.66
CA VAL A 193 -3.58 21.40 -17.38
C VAL A 193 -4.04 21.67 -15.93
N TYR A 194 -4.66 20.69 -15.28
CA TYR A 194 -5.08 20.78 -13.88
C TYR A 194 -3.96 20.41 -12.89
N GLY A 195 -2.76 20.11 -13.38
CA GLY A 195 -1.60 19.81 -12.55
C GLY A 195 -1.65 18.42 -11.92
N ASN A 196 -0.87 18.27 -10.86
CA ASN A 196 -0.66 17.03 -10.13
C ASN A 196 -0.73 17.34 -8.62
N VAL A 197 -1.62 16.70 -7.90
CA VAL A 197 -1.85 16.95 -6.46
C VAL A 197 -0.59 16.73 -5.61
N HIS A 198 0.31 15.87 -6.06
CA HIS A 198 1.56 15.56 -5.36
C HIS A 198 2.73 16.48 -5.75
N GLY A 199 2.68 17.12 -6.92
CA GLY A 199 3.78 17.92 -7.45
C GLY A 199 5.04 17.11 -7.79
N VAL A 200 4.93 15.78 -7.93
CA VAL A 200 6.03 14.87 -8.22
C VAL A 200 5.96 14.38 -9.67
N PRO A 201 7.06 14.39 -10.44
CA PRO A 201 7.06 13.91 -11.82
C PRO A 201 6.59 12.45 -11.95
N ARG A 202 5.86 12.18 -13.03
CA ARG A 202 5.37 10.85 -13.39
C ARG A 202 6.16 10.28 -14.57
N ARG A 203 6.21 8.96 -14.66
CA ARG A 203 6.86 8.22 -15.76
C ARG A 203 5.95 7.13 -16.30
N THR A 204 6.14 6.76 -17.57
CA THR A 204 5.44 5.63 -18.20
C THR A 204 5.82 4.30 -17.55
N CYS A 205 4.95 3.30 -17.69
CA CYS A 205 5.12 1.99 -17.07
C CYS A 205 6.45 1.32 -17.43
N ARG A 206 7.15 0.77 -16.44
CA ARG A 206 8.41 0.03 -16.60
C ARG A 206 8.27 -1.48 -16.46
N LEU A 207 7.05 -2.00 -16.45
CA LEU A 207 6.74 -3.42 -16.42
C LEU A 207 7.19 -4.14 -15.12
N CYS A 208 7.10 -3.48 -13.98
CA CYS A 208 7.65 -3.97 -12.70
C CYS A 208 6.72 -4.89 -11.88
N GLY A 209 5.49 -5.17 -12.32
CA GLY A 209 4.55 -6.02 -11.59
C GLY A 209 4.03 -5.46 -10.24
N GLU A 210 4.28 -4.19 -9.91
CA GLU A 210 4.07 -3.59 -8.59
C GLU A 210 2.73 -2.86 -8.43
N CYS A 211 1.75 -3.07 -9.33
CA CYS A 211 0.54 -2.26 -9.32
C CYS A 211 -0.26 -2.36 -8.01
N ASP A 212 -0.36 -3.55 -7.41
CA ASP A 212 -1.17 -3.81 -6.21
C ASP A 212 -0.52 -3.26 -4.93
N ILE A 213 0.75 -2.93 -4.97
CA ILE A 213 1.47 -2.31 -3.86
C ILE A 213 1.73 -0.81 -4.07
N GLY A 214 1.03 -0.23 -5.06
CA GLY A 214 1.14 1.17 -5.45
C GLY A 214 2.28 1.43 -6.44
N CYS A 215 2.15 2.46 -7.26
CA CYS A 215 3.08 2.75 -8.36
C CYS A 215 4.06 3.87 -8.01
N ASN A 216 5.32 3.53 -7.73
CA ASN A 216 6.36 4.52 -7.43
C ASN A 216 6.83 5.35 -8.63
N ASP A 217 6.52 4.92 -9.85
CA ASP A 217 6.75 5.71 -11.07
C ASP A 217 5.59 6.67 -11.39
N GLY A 218 4.45 6.52 -10.71
CA GLY A 218 3.24 7.27 -11.05
C GLY A 218 2.67 6.92 -12.42
N SER A 219 3.01 5.74 -12.99
CA SER A 219 2.48 5.29 -14.29
C SER A 219 0.99 4.97 -14.24
N LYS A 220 0.49 4.56 -13.08
CA LYS A 220 -0.94 4.35 -12.85
C LYS A 220 -1.66 5.69 -12.96
N ASN A 221 -2.73 5.72 -13.74
CA ASN A 221 -3.65 6.84 -13.80
C ASN A 221 -4.67 6.72 -12.65
N SER A 222 -4.15 6.65 -11.41
CA SER A 222 -4.95 6.61 -10.20
C SER A 222 -5.70 7.92 -10.00
N LEU A 223 -6.72 7.89 -9.16
CA LEU A 223 -7.66 9.01 -9.01
C LEU A 223 -7.02 10.28 -8.43
N ASP A 224 -5.95 10.14 -7.65
CA ASP A 224 -5.15 11.26 -7.15
C ASP A 224 -4.42 12.00 -8.29
N HIS A 225 -3.96 11.29 -9.32
CA HIS A 225 -3.36 11.89 -10.51
C HIS A 225 -4.38 12.43 -11.52
N THR A 226 -5.64 12.04 -11.43
CA THR A 226 -6.69 12.41 -12.40
C THR A 226 -7.79 13.23 -11.73
N TYR A 227 -8.88 12.62 -11.31
CA TYR A 227 -10.06 13.28 -10.78
C TYR A 227 -9.77 14.19 -9.57
N LEU A 228 -8.94 13.75 -8.59
CA LEU A 228 -8.67 14.54 -7.40
C LEU A 228 -7.74 15.72 -7.68
N SER A 229 -6.78 15.55 -8.59
CA SER A 229 -5.97 16.68 -9.07
C SER A 229 -6.84 17.73 -9.76
N ALA A 230 -7.76 17.30 -10.62
CA ALA A 230 -8.71 18.19 -11.27
C ALA A 230 -9.70 18.81 -10.28
N ALA A 231 -10.23 18.05 -9.31
CA ALA A 231 -11.10 18.58 -8.27
C ALA A 231 -10.42 19.68 -7.45
N ARG A 232 -9.16 19.44 -7.04
CA ARG A 232 -8.36 20.47 -6.33
C ARG A 232 -8.12 21.71 -7.19
N HIS A 233 -7.85 21.53 -8.48
CA HIS A 233 -7.69 22.64 -9.44
C HIS A 233 -8.95 23.51 -9.50
N HIS A 234 -10.15 22.91 -9.39
CA HIS A 234 -11.44 23.58 -9.34
C HIS A 234 -11.86 24.04 -7.92
N GLY A 235 -10.97 23.96 -6.93
CA GLY A 235 -11.17 24.50 -5.59
C GLY A 235 -11.78 23.53 -4.57
N ALA A 236 -11.86 22.24 -4.86
CA ALA A 236 -12.22 21.26 -3.84
C ALA A 236 -11.16 21.18 -2.73
N ASP A 237 -11.60 21.15 -1.47
CA ASP A 237 -10.75 20.97 -0.30
C ASP A 237 -10.60 19.47 0.01
N LEU A 238 -9.41 18.92 -0.23
CA LEU A 238 -9.09 17.51 -0.04
C LEU A 238 -8.42 17.32 1.33
N ARG A 239 -9.15 16.76 2.28
CA ARG A 239 -8.70 16.55 3.66
C ARG A 239 -8.35 15.10 3.92
N THR A 240 -7.06 14.77 3.92
CA THR A 240 -6.55 13.44 4.28
C THR A 240 -6.40 13.29 5.79
N LEU A 241 -6.39 12.05 6.29
CA LEU A 241 -6.37 11.70 7.71
C LEU A 241 -7.58 12.25 8.49
N HIS A 242 -8.71 12.40 7.81
CA HIS A 242 -9.98 12.85 8.37
C HIS A 242 -11.02 11.73 8.24
N GLU A 243 -11.31 11.05 9.33
CA GLU A 243 -12.26 9.93 9.37
C GLU A 243 -13.62 10.36 9.88
N VAL A 244 -14.65 10.13 9.07
CA VAL A 244 -16.05 10.38 9.44
C VAL A 244 -16.52 9.31 10.43
N ARG A 245 -17.16 9.77 11.52
CA ARG A 245 -17.63 8.93 12.62
C ARG A 245 -19.14 8.78 12.66
N SER A 246 -19.86 9.84 12.34
CA SER A 246 -21.33 9.84 12.32
C SER A 246 -21.85 10.89 11.36
N ILE A 247 -23.08 10.69 10.91
CA ILE A 247 -23.81 11.57 10.02
C ILE A 247 -25.23 11.74 10.55
N ARG A 248 -25.84 12.89 10.34
CA ARG A 248 -27.23 13.13 10.69
C ARG A 248 -27.85 14.23 9.82
N PRO A 249 -29.17 14.17 9.57
CA PRO A 249 -29.87 15.29 8.97
C PRO A 249 -29.87 16.51 9.88
N ARG A 250 -29.90 17.70 9.31
CA ARG A 250 -29.94 18.96 10.02
C ARG A 250 -31.38 19.53 10.01
N GLU A 251 -31.79 20.14 11.10
CA GLU A 251 -33.01 20.91 11.14
C GLU A 251 -32.96 22.05 10.11
N GLY A 252 -33.97 22.13 9.25
CA GLY A 252 -33.98 23.11 8.15
C GLY A 252 -33.36 22.65 6.84
N GLY A 253 -32.89 21.41 6.76
CA GLY A 253 -32.34 20.78 5.56
C GLY A 253 -30.83 20.66 5.54
N GLY A 254 -30.33 19.72 4.73
CA GLY A 254 -28.92 19.35 4.64
C GLY A 254 -28.49 18.42 5.78
N TYR A 255 -27.18 18.28 5.97
CA TYR A 255 -26.60 17.25 6.82
C TYR A 255 -25.48 17.82 7.68
N GLU A 256 -25.21 17.18 8.80
CA GLU A 256 -24.04 17.35 9.64
C GLU A 256 -23.21 16.08 9.64
N VAL A 257 -21.89 16.26 9.54
CA VAL A 257 -20.90 15.19 9.47
C VAL A 257 -19.91 15.39 10.60
N ASP A 258 -19.88 14.43 11.53
CA ASP A 258 -18.88 14.43 12.60
C ASP A 258 -17.67 13.60 12.17
N TYR A 259 -16.49 14.16 12.36
CA TYR A 259 -15.23 13.55 11.96
C TYR A 259 -14.11 13.79 12.95
N VAL A 260 -13.08 12.98 12.90
CA VAL A 260 -11.84 13.13 13.66
C VAL A 260 -10.66 13.27 12.70
N ARG A 261 -9.65 14.03 13.11
CA ARG A 261 -8.37 14.11 12.43
C ARG A 261 -7.36 13.23 13.15
N HIS A 262 -6.74 12.31 12.44
CA HIS A 262 -5.78 11.35 13.02
C HIS A 262 -4.40 11.94 13.28
N HIS A 263 -3.88 12.75 12.35
CA HIS A 263 -2.54 13.33 12.51
C HIS A 263 -2.45 14.77 11.97
N PRO A 264 -2.00 15.74 12.74
CA PRO A 264 -1.94 15.69 14.22
C PRO A 264 -3.33 15.43 14.79
N ALA A 265 -3.39 14.57 15.79
CA ALA A 265 -4.67 14.17 16.39
C ALA A 265 -5.42 15.40 16.93
N SER A 266 -6.73 15.45 16.65
CA SER A 266 -7.60 16.48 17.19
C SER A 266 -8.91 15.87 17.65
N GLY A 267 -9.57 16.55 18.60
CA GLY A 267 -10.90 16.14 19.06
C GLY A 267 -11.94 16.17 17.92
N PRO A 268 -13.12 15.61 18.18
CA PRO A 268 -14.22 15.57 17.22
C PRO A 268 -14.55 16.96 16.67
N ARG A 269 -14.85 17.03 15.39
CA ARG A 269 -15.28 18.24 14.68
C ARG A 269 -16.53 17.95 13.88
N THR A 270 -17.31 18.96 13.60
CA THR A 270 -18.53 18.88 12.81
C THR A 270 -18.44 19.84 11.63
N ILE A 271 -18.84 19.36 10.45
CA ILE A 271 -19.05 20.18 9.26
C ILE A 271 -20.51 20.01 8.79
N GLY A 272 -21.13 21.13 8.42
CA GLY A 272 -22.46 21.14 7.82
C GLY A 272 -22.38 21.18 6.30
N CYS A 273 -23.36 20.59 5.63
CA CYS A 273 -23.47 20.64 4.18
C CYS A 273 -24.93 20.60 3.72
N ASP A 274 -25.19 21.13 2.52
CA ASP A 274 -26.51 21.04 1.91
C ASP A 274 -26.73 19.67 1.27
N ARG A 275 -25.66 19.05 0.78
CA ARG A 275 -25.65 17.72 0.16
C ARG A 275 -24.51 16.87 0.72
N LEU A 276 -24.83 15.61 0.98
CA LEU A 276 -23.88 14.65 1.50
C LEU A 276 -23.72 13.48 0.52
N VAL A 277 -22.50 13.24 0.05
CA VAL A 277 -22.15 12.13 -0.83
C VAL A 277 -21.35 11.11 -0.05
N LEU A 278 -21.91 9.92 0.15
CA LEU A 278 -21.23 8.79 0.77
C LEU A 278 -20.50 7.98 -0.29
N ALA A 279 -19.20 7.89 -0.16
CA ALA A 279 -18.26 7.20 -1.05
C ALA A 279 -17.13 6.52 -0.25
N ALA A 280 -17.46 6.06 0.98
CA ALA A 280 -16.50 5.42 1.89
C ALA A 280 -16.23 3.93 1.56
N GLY A 281 -16.68 3.46 0.40
CA GLY A 281 -16.64 2.08 -0.05
C GLY A 281 -17.75 1.23 0.57
N THR A 282 -17.96 0.04 0.02
CA THR A 282 -19.06 -0.85 0.39
C THR A 282 -19.20 -1.03 1.91
N TYR A 283 -18.11 -1.34 2.59
CA TYR A 283 -18.14 -1.51 4.05
C TYR A 283 -18.30 -0.19 4.79
N GLY A 284 -17.54 0.84 4.42
CA GLY A 284 -17.56 2.13 5.12
C GLY A 284 -18.90 2.84 5.01
N THR A 285 -19.48 2.92 3.82
CA THR A 285 -20.78 3.56 3.56
C THR A 285 -21.92 2.81 4.28
N THR A 286 -21.96 1.49 4.13
CA THR A 286 -22.98 0.67 4.81
C THR A 286 -22.85 0.78 6.32
N TYR A 287 -21.62 0.73 6.85
CA TYR A 287 -21.37 0.86 8.30
C TYR A 287 -21.83 2.21 8.85
N LEU A 288 -21.53 3.32 8.14
CA LEU A 288 -21.96 4.67 8.54
C LEU A 288 -23.49 4.77 8.61
N LEU A 289 -24.19 4.28 7.59
CA LEU A 289 -25.67 4.30 7.57
C LEU A 289 -26.26 3.40 8.65
N LEU A 290 -25.77 2.19 8.84
CA LEU A 290 -26.24 1.28 9.88
C LEU A 290 -26.04 1.89 11.28
N ARG A 291 -24.90 2.50 11.56
CA ARG A 291 -24.62 3.17 12.83
C ARG A 291 -25.48 4.39 13.07
N SER A 292 -25.74 5.16 12.01
CA SER A 292 -26.50 6.40 12.06
C SER A 292 -28.00 6.19 11.86
N LYS A 293 -28.47 4.96 11.72
CA LYS A 293 -29.87 4.62 11.38
C LYS A 293 -30.90 5.31 12.26
N HIS A 294 -30.58 5.49 13.55
CA HIS A 294 -31.45 6.17 14.51
C HIS A 294 -31.73 7.65 14.15
N ALA A 295 -30.78 8.30 13.42
CA ALA A 295 -30.92 9.68 12.97
C ALA A 295 -31.63 9.78 11.61
N PHE A 296 -31.85 8.67 10.91
CA PHE A 296 -32.48 8.61 9.59
C PHE A 296 -33.78 7.79 9.64
N PRO A 297 -34.88 8.34 10.18
CA PRO A 297 -36.17 7.66 10.18
C PRO A 297 -36.62 7.43 8.72
N GLY A 298 -37.15 6.24 8.44
CA GLY A 298 -37.65 5.91 7.09
C GLY A 298 -36.60 5.31 6.16
N LEU A 299 -35.35 5.08 6.59
CA LEU A 299 -34.42 4.30 5.77
C LEU A 299 -35.01 2.94 5.43
N SER A 300 -34.85 2.56 4.17
CA SER A 300 -35.36 1.30 3.63
C SER A 300 -34.92 0.10 4.48
N GLY A 301 -35.82 -0.88 4.58
CA GLY A 301 -35.55 -2.17 5.20
C GLY A 301 -34.51 -3.01 4.43
N THR A 302 -34.18 -2.65 3.19
CA THR A 302 -33.18 -3.31 2.36
C THR A 302 -31.75 -2.87 2.69
N LEU A 303 -31.58 -1.90 3.61
CA LEU A 303 -30.24 -1.50 4.08
C LEU A 303 -29.50 -2.70 4.67
N GLY A 304 -28.32 -2.97 4.13
CA GLY A 304 -27.46 -4.11 4.44
C GLY A 304 -27.58 -5.26 3.42
N SER A 305 -28.60 -5.32 2.58
CA SER A 305 -28.83 -6.42 1.66
C SER A 305 -28.00 -6.37 0.39
N ARG A 306 -28.04 -7.44 -0.42
CA ARG A 306 -27.42 -7.54 -1.74
C ARG A 306 -25.90 -7.54 -1.72
N PHE A 307 -25.26 -7.95 -0.62
CA PHE A 307 -23.81 -8.10 -0.63
C PHE A 307 -23.40 -9.19 -1.63
N SER A 308 -22.35 -8.88 -2.37
CA SER A 308 -21.69 -9.71 -3.37
C SER A 308 -20.18 -9.51 -3.30
N GLY A 309 -19.42 -10.57 -3.47
CA GLY A 309 -17.98 -10.53 -3.66
C GLY A 309 -17.56 -10.38 -5.12
N ASN A 310 -18.50 -10.04 -6.02
CA ASN A 310 -18.27 -9.95 -7.46
C ASN A 310 -17.71 -11.24 -8.08
N GLY A 311 -18.00 -12.38 -7.46
CA GLY A 311 -17.52 -13.70 -7.92
C GLY A 311 -16.02 -13.92 -7.86
N ASP A 312 -15.30 -13.17 -7.03
CA ASP A 312 -13.85 -13.21 -6.94
C ASP A 312 -13.33 -14.59 -6.54
N LEU A 313 -12.37 -15.09 -7.32
CA LEU A 313 -11.65 -16.33 -7.07
C LEU A 313 -10.19 -16.19 -7.48
N LEU A 314 -9.29 -16.20 -6.51
CA LEU A 314 -7.85 -16.19 -6.77
C LEU A 314 -7.29 -17.62 -6.72
N THR A 315 -6.55 -18.01 -7.76
CA THR A 315 -5.83 -19.28 -7.85
C THR A 315 -4.43 -19.08 -8.39
N PHE A 316 -3.61 -20.13 -8.34
CA PHE A 316 -2.25 -20.13 -8.86
C PHE A 316 -2.03 -21.30 -9.78
N LEU A 317 -1.39 -21.06 -10.91
CA LEU A 317 -0.78 -22.08 -11.74
C LEU A 317 0.69 -22.16 -11.33
N LEU A 318 1.15 -23.34 -10.95
CA LEU A 318 2.49 -23.55 -10.41
C LEU A 318 3.28 -24.53 -11.28
N ARG A 319 4.61 -24.41 -11.28
CA ARG A 319 5.52 -25.39 -11.88
C ARG A 319 5.31 -25.63 -13.38
N ALA A 320 5.00 -24.61 -14.14
CA ALA A 320 4.92 -24.68 -15.60
C ALA A 320 6.32 -24.85 -16.23
N LYS A 321 6.98 -26.01 -16.00
CA LYS A 321 8.36 -26.27 -16.37
C LYS A 321 8.54 -26.95 -17.72
N ASP A 322 7.48 -27.57 -18.26
CA ASP A 322 7.55 -28.31 -19.54
C ASP A 322 7.61 -27.31 -20.72
N ARG A 323 8.82 -27.04 -21.18
CA ARG A 323 9.10 -26.14 -22.31
C ARG A 323 8.57 -26.63 -23.66
N SER A 324 8.16 -27.90 -23.77
CA SER A 324 7.46 -28.39 -24.97
C SER A 324 5.99 -27.98 -25.01
N ARG A 325 5.41 -27.61 -23.87
CA ARG A 325 3.99 -27.26 -23.71
C ARG A 325 3.78 -25.77 -23.39
N THR A 326 4.77 -25.10 -22.84
CA THR A 326 4.64 -23.70 -22.46
C THR A 326 5.92 -22.91 -22.72
N ARG A 327 5.79 -21.61 -22.90
CA ARG A 327 6.88 -20.64 -22.84
C ARG A 327 7.19 -20.26 -21.38
N THR A 328 8.27 -19.52 -21.13
CA THR A 328 8.51 -18.89 -19.82
C THR A 328 7.32 -17.99 -19.51
N ILE A 329 6.78 -18.09 -18.29
CA ILE A 329 5.59 -17.31 -17.88
C ILE A 329 5.98 -15.93 -17.38
N ASP A 330 6.93 -15.81 -16.48
CA ASP A 330 7.40 -14.58 -15.83
C ASP A 330 6.25 -13.65 -15.38
N ALA A 331 5.58 -14.02 -14.29
CA ALA A 331 4.46 -13.27 -13.74
C ALA A 331 4.87 -11.92 -13.16
N SER A 332 6.16 -11.67 -12.96
CA SER A 332 6.67 -10.39 -12.46
C SER A 332 6.81 -9.32 -13.55
N ARG A 333 6.80 -9.72 -14.82
CA ARG A 333 6.98 -8.79 -15.94
C ARG A 333 5.64 -8.31 -16.49
N GLY A 334 5.43 -7.01 -16.48
CA GLY A 334 4.21 -6.34 -16.95
C GLY A 334 3.44 -5.67 -15.82
N PRO A 335 2.37 -4.94 -16.12
CA PRO A 335 1.34 -4.65 -15.13
C PRO A 335 0.80 -5.93 -14.51
N VAL A 336 0.22 -5.83 -13.30
CA VAL A 336 -0.34 -7.01 -12.61
C VAL A 336 -1.34 -7.75 -13.47
N ILE A 337 -2.24 -7.07 -14.16
CA ILE A 337 -3.13 -7.66 -15.15
C ILE A 337 -2.85 -7.03 -16.52
N THR A 338 -2.78 -7.88 -17.57
CA THR A 338 -2.57 -7.45 -18.94
C THR A 338 -3.62 -7.99 -19.90
N SER A 339 -4.22 -9.13 -19.59
CA SER A 339 -5.21 -9.80 -20.45
C SER A 339 -6.35 -10.43 -19.65
N ALA A 340 -7.45 -10.70 -20.34
CA ALA A 340 -8.63 -11.31 -19.76
C ALA A 340 -9.25 -12.32 -20.73
N ILE A 341 -9.81 -13.40 -20.19
CA ILE A 341 -10.65 -14.36 -20.90
C ILE A 341 -12.08 -14.18 -20.43
N ARG A 342 -13.01 -13.93 -21.35
CA ARG A 342 -14.44 -13.83 -21.03
C ARG A 342 -15.09 -15.19 -21.13
N LEU A 343 -15.84 -15.58 -20.11
CA LEU A 343 -16.72 -16.75 -20.13
C LEU A 343 -18.17 -16.29 -20.39
N ALA A 344 -18.81 -16.94 -21.34
CA ALA A 344 -20.16 -16.60 -21.76
C ALA A 344 -21.18 -16.71 -20.62
N ASP A 345 -22.18 -15.86 -20.63
CA ASP A 345 -23.34 -15.91 -19.73
C ASP A 345 -24.51 -16.65 -20.40
N ALA A 346 -25.37 -17.24 -19.61
CA ALA A 346 -26.61 -17.83 -20.09
C ALA A 346 -27.50 -16.81 -20.86
N THR A 347 -27.42 -15.53 -20.47
CA THR A 347 -28.08 -14.42 -21.13
C THR A 347 -27.54 -14.11 -22.52
N ASP A 348 -26.34 -14.59 -22.87
CA ASP A 348 -25.76 -14.41 -24.22
C ASP A 348 -26.44 -15.27 -25.28
N GLY A 349 -27.35 -16.18 -24.87
CA GLY A 349 -28.06 -17.07 -25.78
C GLY A 349 -27.20 -18.19 -26.34
N THR A 350 -26.05 -18.47 -25.71
CA THR A 350 -25.18 -19.58 -26.06
C THR A 350 -25.63 -20.89 -25.41
N ARG A 351 -25.16 -22.06 -25.92
CA ARG A 351 -25.45 -23.35 -25.29
C ARG A 351 -24.71 -23.56 -23.94
N GLU A 352 -23.79 -22.69 -23.61
CA GLU A 352 -23.10 -22.70 -22.33
C GLU A 352 -24.05 -22.20 -21.25
N SER A 353 -24.37 -23.07 -20.31
CA SER A 353 -25.18 -22.72 -19.15
C SER A 353 -24.29 -22.19 -18.02
N GLY A 354 -24.62 -21.02 -17.49
CA GLY A 354 -23.96 -20.45 -16.29
C GLY A 354 -23.96 -18.94 -16.30
N ARG A 355 -23.65 -18.36 -15.15
CA ARG A 355 -23.48 -16.90 -14.99
C ARG A 355 -22.11 -16.49 -15.56
N GLY A 356 -22.06 -15.35 -16.23
CA GLY A 356 -20.89 -14.85 -16.93
C GLY A 356 -19.73 -14.52 -15.98
N ALA A 357 -18.52 -14.62 -16.52
CA ALA A 357 -17.30 -14.38 -15.76
C ALA A 357 -16.15 -13.89 -16.63
N TYR A 358 -15.09 -13.41 -15.96
CA TYR A 358 -13.78 -13.13 -16.52
C TYR A 358 -12.71 -13.92 -15.75
N ILE A 359 -11.66 -14.33 -16.45
CA ILE A 359 -10.42 -14.86 -15.87
C ILE A 359 -9.29 -13.99 -16.38
N GLU A 360 -8.56 -13.35 -15.47
CA GLU A 360 -7.48 -12.43 -15.76
C GLU A 360 -6.13 -13.03 -15.38
N ASP A 361 -5.09 -12.73 -16.17
CA ASP A 361 -3.72 -13.04 -15.82
C ASP A 361 -3.30 -12.14 -14.66
N GLY A 362 -2.87 -12.74 -13.56
CA GLY A 362 -2.28 -12.01 -12.45
C GLY A 362 -0.78 -11.80 -12.61
N GLY A 363 -0.24 -10.98 -11.74
CA GLY A 363 1.20 -10.77 -11.60
C GLY A 363 1.53 -10.39 -10.17
N TYR A 364 2.79 -10.43 -9.84
CA TYR A 364 3.31 -10.00 -8.56
C TYR A 364 4.74 -9.48 -8.73
N PRO A 365 5.22 -8.59 -7.84
CA PRO A 365 6.59 -8.11 -7.89
C PRO A 365 7.60 -9.24 -7.74
N ALA A 366 8.70 -9.21 -8.48
CA ALA A 366 9.75 -10.23 -8.43
C ALA A 366 10.31 -10.46 -7.01
N PHE A 367 10.27 -9.46 -6.13
CA PHE A 367 10.71 -9.64 -4.75
C PHE A 367 9.83 -10.59 -3.92
N VAL A 368 8.63 -10.94 -4.37
CA VAL A 368 7.77 -11.94 -3.71
C VAL A 368 8.41 -13.31 -3.79
N ASP A 369 9.12 -13.63 -4.87
CA ASP A 369 9.90 -14.86 -4.99
C ASP A 369 10.92 -14.98 -3.88
N TRP A 370 11.62 -13.90 -3.59
CA TRP A 370 12.56 -13.84 -2.49
C TRP A 370 11.91 -14.09 -1.12
N LEU A 371 10.69 -13.57 -0.87
CA LEU A 371 9.96 -13.83 0.38
C LEU A 371 9.53 -15.29 0.52
N VAL A 372 9.20 -15.95 -0.59
CA VAL A 372 8.73 -17.33 -0.60
C VAL A 372 9.91 -18.31 -0.60
N GLU A 373 10.94 -18.04 -1.39
CA GLU A 373 12.17 -18.85 -1.46
C GLU A 373 13.07 -18.62 -0.23
N GLY A 374 12.99 -17.47 0.42
CA GLY A 374 13.70 -17.16 1.66
C GLY A 374 13.25 -17.97 2.87
N ALA A 375 12.17 -18.70 2.74
CA ALA A 375 11.80 -19.74 3.70
C ALA A 375 12.63 -21.03 3.57
N ASP A 376 13.43 -21.19 2.48
CA ASP A 376 14.27 -22.36 2.21
C ASP A 376 15.76 -22.00 2.29
N VAL A 377 16.33 -22.16 3.46
CA VAL A 377 17.49 -21.48 4.07
C VAL A 377 18.88 -21.74 3.43
N GLY A 378 18.99 -22.49 2.35
CA GLY A 378 20.29 -23.03 1.88
C GLY A 378 21.09 -22.20 0.85
N HIS A 379 20.47 -21.24 0.12
CA HIS A 379 21.12 -20.53 -0.98
C HIS A 379 21.27 -19.00 -0.77
N GLU A 380 21.04 -18.50 0.41
CA GLU A 380 20.65 -17.11 0.69
C GLU A 380 21.76 -16.09 0.87
N ILE A 381 22.98 -16.47 1.25
CA ILE A 381 23.97 -15.47 1.69
C ILE A 381 24.52 -14.65 0.55
N ARG A 382 24.76 -15.27 -0.61
CA ARG A 382 25.20 -14.53 -1.80
C ARG A 382 24.13 -13.56 -2.29
N ARG A 383 22.85 -13.94 -2.14
CA ARG A 383 21.69 -13.16 -2.51
C ARG A 383 21.48 -11.99 -1.57
N ALA A 384 21.55 -12.22 -0.24
CA ALA A 384 21.41 -11.15 0.75
C ALA A 384 22.53 -10.10 0.65
N ALA A 385 23.77 -10.52 0.44
CA ALA A 385 24.89 -9.61 0.27
C ALA A 385 24.78 -8.74 -1.01
N ARG A 386 24.33 -9.33 -2.12
CA ARG A 386 24.03 -8.57 -3.34
C ARG A 386 22.87 -7.62 -3.13
N PHE A 387 21.76 -8.07 -2.51
CA PHE A 387 20.60 -7.24 -2.18
C PHE A 387 21.00 -6.00 -1.37
N ILE A 388 21.83 -6.17 -0.34
CA ILE A 388 22.33 -5.05 0.48
C ILE A 388 23.18 -4.10 -0.37
N ALA A 389 24.08 -4.62 -1.21
CA ALA A 389 24.95 -3.81 -2.05
C ALA A 389 24.16 -2.99 -3.10
N GLU A 390 23.12 -3.57 -3.68
CA GLU A 390 22.29 -2.87 -4.67
C GLU A 390 21.24 -1.98 -4.03
N ARG A 391 20.77 -2.31 -2.83
CA ARG A 391 19.95 -1.38 -2.06
C ARG A 391 20.71 -0.09 -1.71
N ILE A 392 21.99 -0.22 -1.38
CA ILE A 392 22.89 0.92 -1.20
C ILE A 392 23.05 1.70 -2.52
N ARG A 393 23.12 0.99 -3.66
CA ARG A 393 23.21 1.62 -4.99
C ARG A 393 21.89 2.31 -5.38
N ALA A 394 20.75 1.69 -5.12
CA ALA A 394 19.43 2.25 -5.42
C ALA A 394 19.10 3.52 -4.59
N LEU A 395 19.54 3.58 -3.32
CA LEU A 395 19.48 4.81 -2.50
C LEU A 395 20.20 5.98 -3.13
N VAL A 396 21.18 5.69 -3.97
CA VAL A 396 22.05 6.67 -4.60
C VAL A 396 21.55 7.12 -5.97
N THR A 397 20.92 6.21 -6.73
CA THR A 397 20.50 6.52 -8.11
C THR A 397 19.08 7.04 -8.21
N HIS A 398 18.32 7.07 -7.11
CA HIS A 398 16.88 7.37 -7.10
C HIS A 398 16.08 6.49 -8.07
N ASP A 399 16.65 5.36 -8.48
CA ASP A 399 15.96 4.40 -9.33
C ASP A 399 15.07 3.52 -8.46
N THR A 400 13.76 3.64 -8.67
CA THR A 400 12.74 2.96 -7.86
C THR A 400 12.33 1.60 -8.43
N ASN A 401 12.93 1.14 -9.52
CA ASN A 401 12.62 -0.15 -10.14
C ASN A 401 13.33 -1.30 -9.42
N LEU A 402 13.01 -1.45 -8.15
CA LEU A 402 13.55 -2.48 -7.29
C LEU A 402 13.27 -3.90 -7.81
N SER A 403 12.12 -4.09 -8.47
CA SER A 403 11.71 -5.42 -8.97
C SER A 403 12.56 -5.90 -10.13
N ALA A 404 12.95 -5.04 -11.08
CA ALA A 404 13.83 -5.42 -12.17
C ALA A 404 15.25 -5.68 -11.67
N GLU A 405 15.74 -4.87 -10.74
CA GLU A 405 17.07 -5.05 -10.14
C GLU A 405 17.15 -6.30 -9.27
N ILE A 406 16.09 -6.64 -8.53
CA ILE A 406 16.01 -7.88 -7.76
C ILE A 406 15.86 -9.08 -8.71
N ALA A 407 15.10 -8.99 -9.79
CA ALA A 407 14.98 -10.05 -10.78
C ALA A 407 16.31 -10.35 -11.45
N ASP A 408 17.10 -9.33 -11.81
CA ASP A 408 18.45 -9.49 -12.34
C ASP A 408 19.43 -10.08 -11.32
N LEU A 409 19.17 -9.87 -10.02
CA LEU A 409 20.02 -10.34 -8.92
C LEU A 409 19.73 -11.78 -8.49
N VAL A 410 18.44 -12.13 -8.46
CA VAL A 410 17.98 -13.46 -8.02
C VAL A 410 18.14 -14.48 -9.16
N GLY A 411 18.40 -14.00 -10.39
CA GLY A 411 18.29 -14.79 -11.59
C GLY A 411 16.82 -15.07 -11.88
N ASP A 412 16.51 -15.83 -12.91
CA ASP A 412 15.16 -16.29 -13.19
C ASP A 412 14.62 -17.05 -11.97
N GLY A 413 13.97 -16.37 -11.05
CA GLY A 413 13.35 -16.98 -9.88
C GLY A 413 12.48 -18.14 -10.35
N GLU A 414 12.74 -19.33 -9.84
CA GLU A 414 12.05 -20.55 -10.32
C GLU A 414 10.53 -20.39 -10.17
N LEU A 415 10.08 -19.65 -9.18
CA LEU A 415 8.66 -19.40 -8.93
C LEU A 415 8.06 -18.41 -9.95
N SER A 416 8.63 -17.22 -10.16
CA SER A 416 8.12 -16.24 -11.12
C SER A 416 8.12 -16.76 -12.55
N GLY A 417 9.20 -17.46 -12.95
CA GLY A 417 9.33 -18.01 -14.29
C GLY A 417 8.41 -19.20 -14.59
N THR A 418 7.81 -19.81 -13.57
CA THR A 418 7.01 -21.04 -13.69
C THR A 418 5.62 -20.95 -13.06
N SER A 419 5.21 -19.81 -12.53
CA SER A 419 3.91 -19.64 -11.85
C SER A 419 3.12 -18.48 -12.44
N LEU A 420 1.80 -18.61 -12.44
CA LEU A 420 0.86 -17.59 -12.92
C LEU A 420 -0.32 -17.49 -11.96
N PRO A 421 -0.50 -16.38 -11.24
CA PRO A 421 -1.75 -16.09 -10.57
C PRO A 421 -2.87 -15.90 -11.58
N LEU A 422 -4.05 -16.42 -11.29
CA LEU A 422 -5.26 -16.17 -12.06
C LEU A 422 -6.32 -15.57 -11.13
N LEU A 423 -6.89 -14.44 -11.53
CA LEU A 423 -8.03 -13.82 -10.87
C LEU A 423 -9.28 -14.13 -11.68
N GLY A 424 -10.18 -14.92 -11.11
CA GLY A 424 -11.54 -15.07 -11.61
C GLY A 424 -12.46 -14.05 -10.98
N MET A 425 -13.43 -13.54 -11.73
CA MET A 425 -14.55 -12.76 -11.22
C MET A 425 -15.76 -12.96 -12.09
N GLY A 426 -16.95 -12.62 -11.61
CA GLY A 426 -18.14 -12.80 -12.41
C GLY A 426 -19.43 -12.53 -11.65
N ARG A 427 -20.52 -12.98 -12.23
CA ARG A 427 -21.85 -12.78 -11.69
C ARG A 427 -22.14 -13.85 -10.63
N ASP A 428 -21.64 -13.64 -9.37
CA ASP A 428 -22.10 -14.41 -8.21
C ASP A 428 -23.55 -14.06 -7.84
N VAL A 429 -24.10 -14.74 -6.87
CA VAL A 429 -25.45 -14.46 -6.34
C VAL A 429 -25.33 -13.41 -5.25
N PRO A 430 -25.98 -12.23 -5.39
CA PRO A 430 -25.88 -11.14 -4.40
C PRO A 430 -26.87 -11.38 -3.23
N ASP A 431 -26.66 -12.44 -2.47
CA ASP A 431 -27.54 -12.87 -1.37
C ASP A 431 -26.98 -12.56 0.01
N GLY A 432 -25.80 -11.92 0.08
CA GLY A 432 -25.17 -11.57 1.35
C GLY A 432 -25.86 -10.40 2.07
N GLU A 433 -25.71 -10.34 3.37
CA GLU A 433 -26.25 -9.31 4.26
C GLU A 433 -25.17 -8.71 5.15
N LEU A 434 -25.06 -7.38 5.15
CA LEU A 434 -24.26 -6.58 6.07
C LEU A 434 -25.13 -6.07 7.22
N ARG A 435 -24.69 -6.27 8.43
CA ARG A 435 -25.42 -5.83 9.62
C ARG A 435 -24.47 -5.42 10.74
N LEU A 436 -25.01 -4.76 11.75
CA LEU A 436 -24.26 -4.52 12.98
C LEU A 436 -24.45 -5.66 13.96
N ARG A 437 -23.33 -6.18 14.45
CA ARG A 437 -23.28 -7.11 15.57
C ARG A 437 -22.35 -6.53 16.63
N ASP A 438 -22.85 -6.26 17.82
CA ASP A 438 -22.09 -5.66 18.92
C ASP A 438 -21.35 -4.36 18.52
N GLY A 439 -22.01 -3.53 17.68
CA GLY A 439 -21.47 -2.27 17.18
C GLY A 439 -20.39 -2.39 16.08
N ARG A 440 -20.08 -3.61 15.64
CA ARG A 440 -19.15 -3.91 14.54
C ARG A 440 -19.91 -4.37 13.31
N LEU A 441 -19.34 -4.09 12.13
CA LEU A 441 -19.89 -4.62 10.89
C LEU A 441 -19.64 -6.12 10.83
N ASP A 442 -20.70 -6.87 10.47
CA ASP A 442 -20.67 -8.30 10.20
C ASP A 442 -21.25 -8.57 8.83
N VAL A 443 -20.70 -9.55 8.11
CA VAL A 443 -21.17 -9.99 6.80
C VAL A 443 -21.63 -11.43 6.90
N GLN A 444 -22.93 -11.63 6.69
CA GLN A 444 -23.51 -12.95 6.50
C GLN A 444 -23.56 -13.27 5.02
N TRP A 445 -22.60 -14.02 4.57
CA TRP A 445 -22.47 -14.46 3.19
C TRP A 445 -21.64 -15.72 3.12
N ASN A 446 -21.98 -16.60 2.19
CA ASN A 446 -21.20 -17.80 1.89
C ASN A 446 -21.24 -18.06 0.36
N SER A 447 -20.40 -18.97 -0.09
CA SER A 447 -20.30 -19.30 -1.50
C SER A 447 -21.34 -20.32 -1.99
N GLU A 448 -22.22 -20.82 -1.16
CA GLU A 448 -23.09 -21.97 -1.49
C GLU A 448 -24.04 -21.65 -2.64
N ALA A 449 -24.71 -20.48 -2.60
CA ALA A 449 -25.59 -20.04 -3.67
C ALA A 449 -24.86 -19.82 -5.01
N SER A 450 -23.55 -19.60 -4.96
CA SER A 450 -22.70 -19.33 -6.11
C SER A 450 -21.75 -20.49 -6.45
N GLU A 451 -21.94 -21.68 -5.86
CA GLU A 451 -21.02 -22.83 -6.02
C GLU A 451 -20.81 -23.21 -7.49
N ALA A 452 -21.89 -23.21 -8.29
CA ALA A 452 -21.80 -23.50 -9.72
C ALA A 452 -20.92 -22.50 -10.49
N HIS A 453 -20.95 -21.23 -10.10
CA HIS A 453 -20.11 -20.17 -10.66
C HIS A 453 -18.63 -20.43 -10.31
N PHE A 454 -18.31 -20.68 -9.05
CA PHE A 454 -16.94 -20.94 -8.61
C PHE A 454 -16.38 -22.21 -9.20
N GLU A 455 -17.17 -23.27 -9.32
CA GLU A 455 -16.70 -24.52 -9.93
C GLU A 455 -16.43 -24.35 -11.43
N ARG A 456 -17.25 -23.58 -12.15
CA ARG A 456 -17.00 -23.24 -13.55
C ARG A 456 -15.67 -22.48 -13.72
N LEU A 457 -15.38 -21.51 -12.86
CA LEU A 457 -14.10 -20.79 -12.86
C LEU A 457 -12.95 -21.75 -12.61
N ARG A 458 -13.01 -22.59 -11.56
CA ARG A 458 -11.99 -23.57 -11.23
C ARG A 458 -11.76 -24.55 -12.38
N ALA A 459 -12.83 -25.08 -12.97
CA ALA A 459 -12.74 -26.01 -14.09
C ALA A 459 -12.02 -25.37 -15.30
N THR A 460 -12.33 -24.12 -15.63
CA THR A 460 -11.66 -23.40 -16.72
C THR A 460 -10.19 -23.12 -16.39
N MET A 461 -9.89 -22.70 -15.17
CA MET A 461 -8.51 -22.43 -14.72
C MET A 461 -7.67 -23.72 -14.71
N ARG A 462 -8.25 -24.90 -14.37
CA ARG A 462 -7.56 -26.20 -14.49
C ARG A 462 -7.24 -26.50 -15.95
N ARG A 463 -8.15 -26.28 -16.87
CA ARG A 463 -7.90 -26.46 -18.32
C ARG A 463 -6.78 -25.56 -18.82
N ILE A 464 -6.74 -24.30 -18.36
CA ILE A 464 -5.63 -23.39 -18.67
C ILE A 464 -4.31 -23.96 -18.10
N ALA A 465 -4.32 -24.43 -16.86
CA ALA A 465 -3.15 -25.08 -16.25
C ALA A 465 -2.66 -26.30 -17.06
N ASP A 466 -3.60 -27.16 -17.51
CA ASP A 466 -3.27 -28.35 -18.31
C ASP A 466 -2.59 -27.97 -19.63
N VAL A 467 -3.08 -26.94 -20.32
CA VAL A 467 -2.46 -26.43 -21.56
C VAL A 467 -1.04 -25.91 -21.28
N LEU A 468 -0.87 -25.15 -20.20
CA LEU A 468 0.43 -24.59 -19.82
C LEU A 468 1.38 -25.61 -19.16
N GLY A 469 0.96 -26.87 -18.99
CA GLY A 469 1.78 -27.87 -18.29
C GLY A 469 2.06 -27.51 -16.84
N ALA A 470 1.13 -26.82 -16.19
CA ALA A 470 1.23 -26.33 -14.82
C ALA A 470 0.33 -27.12 -13.87
N GLU A 471 0.66 -27.08 -12.58
CA GLU A 471 -0.22 -27.58 -11.53
C GLU A 471 -1.19 -26.47 -11.11
N HIS A 472 -2.49 -26.75 -11.16
CA HIS A 472 -3.49 -25.84 -10.61
C HIS A 472 -3.52 -25.97 -9.08
N SER A 473 -3.21 -24.89 -8.39
CA SER A 473 -3.27 -24.78 -6.93
C SER A 473 -4.34 -23.77 -6.54
N GLY A 474 -5.30 -24.22 -5.75
CA GLY A 474 -6.16 -23.29 -5.00
C GLY A 474 -5.32 -22.53 -3.99
N MET A 475 -5.90 -21.50 -3.41
CA MET A 475 -5.26 -20.77 -2.30
C MET A 475 -4.90 -21.74 -1.16
N PRO A 476 -3.83 -21.48 -0.40
CA PRO A 476 -3.38 -22.36 0.67
C PRO A 476 -4.49 -22.86 1.60
N ALA A 477 -4.29 -24.01 2.20
CA ALA A 477 -5.28 -24.73 3.03
C ALA A 477 -5.89 -23.92 4.18
N TRP A 478 -5.23 -22.86 4.63
CA TRP A 478 -5.74 -21.93 5.66
C TRP A 478 -6.96 -21.13 5.20
N LEU A 479 -7.20 -21.02 3.90
CA LEU A 479 -8.36 -20.33 3.36
C LEU A 479 -9.64 -21.19 3.37
N GLY A 480 -9.54 -22.53 3.45
CA GLY A 480 -10.67 -23.45 3.55
C GLY A 480 -11.75 -23.15 2.50
N LYS A 481 -13.01 -23.02 2.94
CA LYS A 481 -14.14 -22.57 2.10
C LYS A 481 -14.33 -21.04 2.04
N ARG A 482 -13.39 -20.29 2.61
CA ARG A 482 -13.46 -18.82 2.65
C ARG A 482 -13.08 -18.24 1.31
N ILE A 483 -13.76 -17.18 0.92
CA ILE A 483 -13.48 -16.41 -0.28
C ILE A 483 -12.69 -15.17 0.10
N ILE A 484 -11.68 -14.82 -0.70
CA ILE A 484 -11.06 -13.50 -0.63
C ILE A 484 -11.65 -12.66 -1.75
N THR A 485 -12.27 -11.53 -1.38
CA THR A 485 -12.75 -10.55 -2.34
C THR A 485 -12.00 -9.23 -2.21
N VAL A 486 -11.62 -8.66 -3.35
CA VAL A 486 -11.13 -7.29 -3.47
C VAL A 486 -12.18 -6.36 -4.11
N HIS A 487 -13.35 -6.92 -4.41
CA HIS A 487 -14.47 -6.26 -5.06
C HIS A 487 -15.78 -6.36 -4.25
N PRO A 488 -15.80 -5.97 -2.95
CA PRO A 488 -17.03 -6.02 -2.17
C PRO A 488 -18.05 -5.02 -2.73
N LEU A 489 -19.31 -5.48 -2.95
CA LEU A 489 -20.40 -4.71 -3.53
C LEU A 489 -21.68 -4.87 -2.71
N GLY A 490 -22.63 -3.94 -2.84
CA GLY A 490 -23.93 -3.99 -2.19
C GLY A 490 -23.94 -3.44 -0.75
N GLY A 491 -25.05 -3.66 -0.05
CA GLY A 491 -25.31 -3.15 1.30
C GLY A 491 -26.17 -1.88 1.34
N VAL A 492 -26.13 -1.04 0.31
CA VAL A 492 -27.01 0.13 0.16
C VAL A 492 -27.59 0.14 -1.26
N PRO A 493 -28.20 -0.97 -1.71
CA PRO A 493 -28.50 -1.19 -3.11
C PRO A 493 -29.45 -0.13 -3.70
N MET A 494 -29.20 0.24 -4.96
CA MET A 494 -30.15 1.01 -5.72
C MET A 494 -31.36 0.15 -6.10
N GLY A 495 -32.53 0.80 -6.21
CA GLY A 495 -33.77 0.16 -6.61
C GLY A 495 -34.74 1.17 -7.25
N ARG A 496 -35.86 0.65 -7.72
CA ARG A 496 -36.94 1.45 -8.34
C ARG A 496 -37.83 2.15 -7.30
N HIS A 497 -37.85 1.62 -6.09
CA HIS A 497 -38.65 2.11 -4.96
C HIS A 497 -38.07 1.62 -3.61
N PRO A 498 -38.46 2.21 -2.45
CA PRO A 498 -37.87 1.87 -1.12
C PRO A 498 -37.99 0.40 -0.70
N GLY A 499 -38.93 -0.37 -1.26
CA GLY A 499 -39.04 -1.80 -0.99
C GLY A 499 -38.03 -2.67 -1.74
N GLU A 500 -37.37 -2.13 -2.73
CA GLU A 500 -36.39 -2.81 -3.57
C GLU A 500 -34.94 -2.36 -3.30
N GLY A 501 -34.75 -1.10 -2.96
CA GLY A 501 -33.45 -0.53 -2.68
C GLY A 501 -33.46 0.53 -1.58
N VAL A 502 -32.29 1.03 -1.26
CA VAL A 502 -32.07 2.12 -0.30
C VAL A 502 -31.97 3.47 -1.02
N CYS A 503 -31.45 3.49 -2.22
CA CYS A 503 -31.34 4.67 -3.06
C CYS A 503 -31.96 4.42 -4.44
N ASP A 504 -32.26 5.52 -5.14
CA ASP A 504 -32.77 5.46 -6.51
C ASP A 504 -31.68 5.14 -7.55
N ALA A 505 -32.05 5.04 -8.81
CA ALA A 505 -31.14 4.78 -9.93
C ALA A 505 -30.05 5.86 -10.12
N PHE A 506 -30.14 6.98 -9.44
CA PHE A 506 -29.15 8.07 -9.42
C PHE A 506 -28.39 8.17 -8.09
N GLY A 507 -28.54 7.18 -7.21
CA GLY A 507 -27.88 7.13 -5.94
C GLY A 507 -28.48 8.00 -4.84
N GLU A 508 -29.57 8.75 -5.06
CA GLU A 508 -30.23 9.54 -4.03
C GLU A 508 -31.01 8.61 -3.07
N VAL A 509 -30.77 8.72 -1.78
CA VAL A 509 -31.41 7.88 -0.77
C VAL A 509 -32.89 8.25 -0.67
N PHE A 510 -33.79 7.25 -0.74
CA PHE A 510 -35.22 7.45 -0.65
C PHE A 510 -35.57 8.17 0.66
N ASP A 511 -36.49 9.12 0.59
CA ASP A 511 -36.98 9.96 1.70
C ASP A 511 -35.91 10.84 2.39
N HIS A 512 -34.68 10.88 1.84
CA HIS A 512 -33.59 11.72 2.35
C HIS A 512 -32.95 12.58 1.26
N PRO A 513 -33.66 13.61 0.79
CA PRO A 513 -33.20 14.43 -0.33
C PRO A 513 -31.85 15.10 -0.02
N GLY A 514 -30.91 15.00 -0.98
CA GLY A 514 -29.57 15.52 -0.85
C GLY A 514 -28.56 14.54 -0.20
N LEU A 515 -28.97 13.32 0.17
CA LEU A 515 -28.07 12.25 0.57
C LEU A 515 -27.88 11.28 -0.59
N TYR A 516 -26.63 11.08 -0.99
CA TYR A 516 -26.27 10.30 -2.18
C TYR A 516 -25.29 9.18 -1.83
N ILE A 517 -25.42 8.05 -2.50
CA ILE A 517 -24.49 6.91 -2.44
C ILE A 517 -23.74 6.84 -3.76
N ALA A 518 -22.41 6.96 -3.71
CA ALA A 518 -21.56 7.07 -4.88
C ALA A 518 -20.46 5.99 -4.96
N ASP A 519 -20.65 4.84 -4.36
CA ASP A 519 -19.65 3.78 -4.33
C ASP A 519 -20.25 2.39 -4.58
N GLY A 520 -19.42 1.34 -4.37
CA GLY A 520 -19.84 -0.05 -4.58
C GLY A 520 -21.02 -0.48 -3.70
N ALA A 521 -21.32 0.24 -2.63
CA ALA A 521 -22.48 -0.05 -1.78
C ALA A 521 -23.82 0.10 -2.54
N ALA A 522 -23.90 1.01 -3.52
CA ALA A 522 -25.11 1.25 -4.30
C ALA A 522 -25.42 0.13 -5.32
N LEU A 523 -24.47 -0.75 -5.62
CA LEU A 523 -24.65 -1.75 -6.66
C LEU A 523 -25.64 -2.83 -6.20
N PRO A 524 -26.71 -3.14 -6.98
CA PRO A 524 -27.75 -4.07 -6.58
C PRO A 524 -27.37 -5.54 -6.83
N GLY A 525 -26.19 -5.79 -7.39
CA GLY A 525 -25.65 -7.08 -7.74
C GLY A 525 -24.24 -6.98 -8.30
N PRO A 526 -23.62 -8.12 -8.69
CA PRO A 526 -22.28 -8.17 -9.23
C PRO A 526 -22.16 -7.40 -10.54
N VAL A 527 -21.05 -6.73 -10.73
CA VAL A 527 -20.67 -6.16 -12.03
C VAL A 527 -20.26 -7.28 -12.99
N GLY A 528 -19.60 -8.30 -12.44
CA GLY A 528 -19.09 -9.45 -13.20
C GLY A 528 -17.78 -9.19 -13.92
N ALA A 529 -17.41 -7.91 -14.08
CA ALA A 529 -16.11 -7.40 -14.47
C ALA A 529 -15.54 -6.57 -13.32
N ASN A 530 -14.34 -5.98 -13.47
CA ASN A 530 -13.72 -5.09 -12.47
C ASN A 530 -14.66 -3.89 -12.21
N PRO A 531 -15.12 -3.65 -10.97
CA PRO A 531 -16.24 -2.74 -10.71
C PRO A 531 -15.89 -1.25 -10.76
N SER A 532 -14.61 -0.91 -10.76
CA SER A 532 -14.10 0.47 -10.65
C SER A 532 -14.71 1.43 -11.68
N LEU A 533 -14.74 1.03 -12.95
CA LEU A 533 -15.29 1.84 -14.04
C LEU A 533 -16.81 2.02 -13.91
N THR A 534 -17.55 0.97 -13.52
CA THR A 534 -19.00 1.04 -13.33
C THR A 534 -19.36 1.94 -12.14
N ILE A 535 -18.62 1.85 -11.03
CA ILE A 535 -18.79 2.75 -9.87
C ILE A 535 -18.56 4.21 -10.28
N ALA A 536 -17.50 4.49 -11.02
CA ALA A 536 -17.18 5.83 -11.48
C ALA A 536 -18.25 6.39 -12.45
N ALA A 537 -18.73 5.56 -13.37
CA ALA A 537 -19.78 5.95 -14.33
C ALA A 537 -21.13 6.25 -13.64
N LEU A 538 -21.51 5.44 -12.66
CA LEU A 538 -22.71 5.71 -11.84
C LEU A 538 -22.59 7.01 -11.07
N ALA A 539 -21.41 7.31 -10.49
CA ALA A 539 -21.16 8.57 -9.80
C ALA A 539 -21.20 9.77 -10.76
N ASP A 540 -20.68 9.61 -11.98
CA ASP A 540 -20.75 10.64 -13.01
C ASP A 540 -22.21 10.92 -13.44
N ARG A 541 -23.02 9.86 -13.62
CA ARG A 541 -24.46 9.94 -13.90
C ARG A 541 -25.22 10.60 -12.74
N MET A 542 -24.91 10.23 -11.50
CA MET A 542 -25.46 10.88 -10.30
C MET A 542 -25.19 12.38 -10.31
N CYS A 543 -23.96 12.80 -10.58
CA CYS A 543 -23.59 14.21 -10.63
C CYS A 543 -24.30 14.95 -11.75
N THR A 544 -24.47 14.35 -12.93
CA THR A 544 -25.23 14.95 -14.02
C THR A 544 -26.66 15.26 -13.58
N ARG A 545 -27.35 14.30 -12.97
CA ARG A 545 -28.70 14.47 -12.45
C ARG A 545 -28.81 15.53 -11.34
N LEU A 546 -27.83 15.50 -10.41
CA LEU A 546 -27.76 16.46 -9.30
C LEU A 546 -27.63 17.90 -9.82
N LEU A 547 -26.82 18.11 -10.84
CA LEU A 547 -26.55 19.43 -11.43
C LEU A 547 -27.73 19.92 -12.27
N GLU A 548 -28.46 19.05 -12.97
CA GLU A 548 -29.69 19.36 -13.70
C GLU A 548 -30.81 19.86 -12.79
N ARG A 549 -30.96 19.27 -11.60
CA ARG A 549 -31.97 19.64 -10.60
C ARG A 549 -31.63 20.92 -9.83
N ARG A 550 -30.47 21.53 -10.08
CA ARG A 550 -30.07 22.79 -9.43
C ARG A 550 -31.02 23.92 -9.92
N PRO A 551 -31.73 24.66 -9.03
CA PRO A 551 -32.52 25.81 -9.46
C PRO A 551 -31.60 26.82 -10.14
N VAL A 552 -31.97 27.25 -11.36
CA VAL A 552 -31.32 28.37 -12.04
C VAL A 552 -31.63 29.61 -11.20
N GLY A 553 -30.74 30.04 -10.31
CA GLY A 553 -30.93 31.23 -9.48
C GLY A 553 -30.79 31.04 -7.95
N GLY A 554 -30.31 29.92 -7.46
CA GLY A 554 -29.96 29.80 -6.06
C GLY A 554 -28.77 30.70 -5.73
N THR A 555 -28.95 31.64 -4.80
CA THR A 555 -27.91 32.52 -4.29
C THR A 555 -26.83 31.68 -3.63
N GLY A 556 -25.80 31.40 -4.42
CA GLY A 556 -24.59 30.77 -3.85
C GLY A 556 -24.09 31.63 -2.70
N HIS A 557 -23.74 31.03 -1.60
CA HIS A 557 -23.00 31.69 -0.53
C HIS A 557 -21.69 32.20 -1.13
N THR A 558 -21.71 33.40 -1.67
CA THR A 558 -20.47 34.09 -2.08
C THR A 558 -19.70 34.39 -0.83
N ASN A 559 -18.75 33.58 -0.55
CA ASN A 559 -17.72 33.90 0.45
C ASN A 559 -16.93 35.09 -0.07
N ARG A 560 -17.41 36.33 0.27
CA ARG A 560 -16.66 37.57 0.10
C ARG A 560 -15.54 37.64 1.13
N GLY A 561 -14.48 36.95 0.81
CA GLY A 561 -13.22 36.96 1.54
C GLY A 561 -12.07 36.60 0.60
N LYS A 562 -12.08 37.13 -0.62
CA LYS A 562 -10.90 37.09 -1.50
C LYS A 562 -9.93 38.16 -0.98
N THR A 563 -9.02 37.76 -0.11
CA THR A 563 -7.74 38.43 0.01
C THR A 563 -6.96 38.10 -1.25
N HIS A 564 -6.97 38.97 -2.22
CA HIS A 564 -6.05 38.92 -3.35
C HIS A 564 -4.63 39.07 -2.81
N MET A 565 -3.91 37.99 -2.67
CA MET A 565 -2.47 38.04 -2.70
C MET A 565 -2.05 38.23 -4.17
N THR A 566 -1.81 39.47 -4.50
CA THR A 566 -1.09 39.89 -5.71
C THR A 566 0.29 39.22 -5.68
N VAL A 567 0.50 38.31 -6.60
CA VAL A 567 1.84 37.82 -6.92
C VAL A 567 2.57 38.97 -7.59
N GLY A 568 3.42 39.62 -6.81
CA GLY A 568 4.35 40.59 -7.32
C GLY A 568 5.39 39.90 -8.21
N THR A 569 5.40 40.29 -9.48
CA THR A 569 6.49 39.97 -10.39
C THR A 569 7.75 40.69 -9.91
N GLY A 570 8.53 40.04 -9.06
CA GLY A 570 9.86 40.49 -8.67
C GLY A 570 10.86 40.14 -9.76
N ARG A 571 11.36 41.18 -10.41
CA ARG A 571 12.49 41.13 -11.32
C ARG A 571 13.72 40.48 -10.66
N ALA A 572 14.39 39.64 -11.41
CA ALA A 572 15.76 39.23 -11.18
C ALA A 572 16.69 40.46 -11.08
N GLY A 573 17.62 40.40 -10.12
CA GLY A 573 18.78 41.27 -10.14
C GLY A 573 19.15 41.79 -8.77
N ALA A 574 20.09 41.16 -8.12
CA ALA A 574 21.28 41.80 -7.50
C ALA A 574 22.12 40.68 -6.86
N ALA A 575 23.32 40.54 -7.35
CA ALA A 575 24.42 39.79 -6.76
C ALA A 575 24.74 40.39 -5.36
N PRO A 576 25.09 39.55 -4.36
CA PRO A 576 25.62 40.08 -3.11
C PRO A 576 27.02 40.61 -3.30
N SER A 577 27.24 41.81 -2.75
CA SER A 577 28.47 42.55 -2.68
C SER A 577 29.65 41.75 -2.12
N GLU A 578 30.80 41.98 -2.73
CA GLU A 578 32.17 41.66 -2.23
C GLU A 578 32.46 42.44 -0.93
N GLU A 579 32.13 41.88 0.21
CA GLU A 579 32.70 42.33 1.50
C GLU A 579 32.63 41.20 2.54
N ALA A 580 33.38 40.15 2.31
CA ALA A 580 33.90 39.21 3.30
C ALA A 580 35.06 38.38 2.75
N ARG A 581 36.02 39.05 2.11
CA ARG A 581 37.34 38.44 1.90
C ARG A 581 38.27 38.94 2.99
N GLY A 582 38.48 38.10 3.98
CA GLY A 582 39.49 38.38 4.95
C GLY A 582 39.44 37.45 6.15
N LEU A 583 39.88 36.21 5.96
CA LEU A 583 40.59 35.40 6.94
C LEU A 583 40.86 34.03 6.31
N VAL A 584 42.02 33.93 5.69
CA VAL A 584 42.60 32.64 5.26
C VAL A 584 43.07 31.92 6.50
N ALA A 585 42.19 31.11 7.10
CA ALA A 585 42.56 29.97 7.93
C ALA A 585 42.50 28.74 7.03
N GLY A 586 43.54 27.90 7.07
CA GLY A 586 43.76 26.77 6.16
C GLY A 586 42.50 25.89 6.00
N ARG A 587 42.19 25.50 4.77
CA ARG A 587 41.13 24.56 4.42
C ARG A 587 41.25 23.31 5.31
N PRO A 588 40.23 22.94 6.09
CA PRO A 588 40.18 21.59 6.64
C PRO A 588 40.07 20.65 5.44
N ALA A 589 40.79 19.52 5.48
CA ALA A 589 40.65 18.45 4.51
C ALA A 589 39.15 18.12 4.36
N GLU A 590 38.66 18.01 3.13
CA GLU A 590 37.26 17.75 2.81
C GLU A 590 36.87 16.35 3.29
N ARG A 591 36.46 16.22 4.55
CA ARG A 591 36.04 14.97 5.18
C ARG A 591 34.61 14.64 4.77
N THR A 592 34.33 13.35 4.57
CA THR A 592 32.97 12.86 4.34
C THR A 592 32.56 12.01 5.52
N SER A 593 31.52 12.40 6.22
CA SER A 593 30.91 11.65 7.31
C SER A 593 29.83 10.69 6.81
N LEU A 594 29.53 9.68 7.62
CA LEU A 594 28.43 8.75 7.40
C LEU A 594 27.73 8.51 8.74
N SER A 595 26.40 8.47 8.73
CA SER A 595 25.63 8.12 9.91
C SER A 595 24.49 7.15 9.57
N PHE A 596 24.10 6.35 10.56
CA PHE A 596 22.90 5.49 10.49
C PHE A 596 22.32 5.29 11.89
N THR A 597 21.04 4.91 11.95
CA THR A 597 20.34 4.68 13.24
C THR A 597 20.03 3.20 13.42
N GLU A 598 20.37 2.67 14.59
CA GLU A 598 20.09 1.28 14.98
C GLU A 598 19.22 1.25 16.24
N GLU A 599 18.26 0.33 16.27
CA GLU A 599 17.41 0.07 17.44
C GLU A 599 17.52 -1.41 17.81
N MET A 600 17.76 -1.67 19.09
CA MET A 600 17.82 -3.02 19.65
C MET A 600 16.98 -3.11 20.92
N GLY A 601 16.33 -4.27 21.12
CA GLY A 601 15.54 -4.52 22.32
C GLY A 601 15.61 -5.97 22.77
N GLY A 602 15.51 -6.19 24.07
CA GLY A 602 15.56 -7.52 24.67
C GLY A 602 15.29 -7.49 26.15
N TYR A 603 15.81 -8.47 26.87
CA TYR A 603 15.60 -8.62 28.30
C TYR A 603 16.92 -8.68 29.05
N VAL A 604 16.92 -8.12 30.25
CA VAL A 604 18.06 -8.18 31.19
C VAL A 604 17.57 -8.70 32.54
N SER A 605 18.46 -9.36 33.27
CA SER A 605 18.21 -9.77 34.65
C SER A 605 19.20 -9.02 35.56
N LEU A 606 18.63 -8.28 36.52
CA LEU A 606 19.46 -7.57 37.52
C LEU A 606 20.16 -8.57 38.46
N GLY A 607 21.40 -8.29 38.78
CA GLY A 607 22.23 -9.18 39.60
C GLY A 607 22.85 -10.37 38.86
N ALA A 608 22.46 -10.62 37.63
CA ALA A 608 23.07 -11.62 36.74
C ALA A 608 24.37 -11.08 36.13
N THR A 609 25.37 -11.96 35.97
CA THR A 609 26.68 -11.60 35.39
C THR A 609 26.95 -12.22 34.03
N ASP A 610 26.26 -13.32 33.69
CA ASP A 610 26.38 -13.98 32.39
C ASP A 610 25.20 -13.62 31.48
N PRO A 611 25.44 -12.95 30.33
CA PRO A 611 24.39 -12.48 29.44
C PRO A 611 23.52 -13.58 28.84
N ARG A 612 24.05 -14.78 28.61
CA ARG A 612 23.30 -15.87 27.94
C ARG A 612 22.26 -16.50 28.85
N SER A 613 22.62 -16.76 30.10
CA SER A 613 21.66 -17.28 31.08
C SER A 613 20.67 -16.21 31.53
N ALA A 614 21.12 -14.96 31.61
CA ALA A 614 20.34 -13.83 32.05
C ALA A 614 19.23 -13.43 31.05
N ASP A 615 19.35 -13.66 29.75
CA ASP A 615 18.26 -13.43 28.76
C ASP A 615 17.02 -14.26 29.09
N ILE A 616 17.23 -15.53 29.48
CA ILE A 616 16.14 -16.45 29.84
C ILE A 616 15.43 -15.99 31.12
N SER A 617 16.19 -15.61 32.13
CA SER A 617 15.67 -15.13 33.42
C SER A 617 14.94 -13.79 33.24
N GLY A 618 15.52 -12.84 32.50
CA GLY A 618 14.96 -11.52 32.26
C GLY A 618 13.61 -11.58 31.51
N ARG A 619 13.41 -12.55 30.63
CA ARG A 619 12.11 -12.79 29.96
C ARG A 619 11.02 -13.19 30.96
N SER A 620 11.35 -13.97 31.97
CA SER A 620 10.40 -14.39 33.03
C SER A 620 10.12 -13.29 34.05
N GLU A 621 11.10 -12.43 34.30
CA GLU A 621 11.02 -11.30 35.25
C GLU A 621 10.37 -10.06 34.57
N GLY A 622 10.36 -10.00 33.24
CA GLY A 622 9.74 -8.92 32.48
C GLY A 622 10.56 -7.62 32.43
N ASP A 623 11.85 -7.63 32.80
CA ASP A 623 12.72 -6.45 32.78
C ASP A 623 13.28 -6.21 31.38
N ARG A 624 12.56 -5.40 30.58
CA ARG A 624 12.90 -5.09 29.20
C ARG A 624 13.91 -3.95 29.13
N LEU A 625 14.98 -4.14 28.34
CA LEU A 625 15.93 -3.09 27.99
C LEU A 625 15.94 -2.88 26.48
N SER A 626 15.94 -1.63 26.05
CA SER A 626 16.10 -1.24 24.65
C SER A 626 16.99 -0.02 24.50
N PHE A 627 17.58 0.17 23.34
CA PHE A 627 18.23 1.42 22.96
C PHE A 627 17.91 1.79 21.50
N ARG A 628 18.03 3.08 21.22
CA ARG A 628 18.07 3.61 19.85
C ARG A 628 19.26 4.54 19.75
N LEU A 629 20.16 4.22 18.82
CA LEU A 629 21.42 4.91 18.64
C LEU A 629 21.57 5.41 17.20
N THR A 630 22.05 6.61 17.03
CA THR A 630 22.63 7.10 15.79
C THR A 630 24.13 6.89 15.85
N ILE A 631 24.64 6.04 14.99
CA ILE A 631 26.06 5.77 14.81
C ILE A 631 26.60 6.80 13.83
N VAL A 632 27.66 7.51 14.21
CA VAL A 632 28.26 8.59 13.42
C VAL A 632 29.73 8.29 13.16
N VAL A 633 30.06 8.10 11.89
CA VAL A 633 31.41 8.00 11.35
C VAL A 633 31.82 9.38 10.85
N ASP A 634 32.66 10.09 11.60
CA ASP A 634 33.02 11.48 11.28
C ASP A 634 33.90 11.61 10.02
N ASP A 635 34.61 10.56 9.66
CA ASP A 635 35.46 10.47 8.47
C ASP A 635 35.50 9.01 7.98
N VAL A 636 34.84 8.73 6.86
CA VAL A 636 34.73 7.36 6.33
C VAL A 636 36.07 6.78 5.90
N ASP A 637 36.99 7.58 5.36
CA ASP A 637 38.30 7.09 4.92
C ASP A 637 39.17 6.70 6.10
N ARG A 638 39.15 7.49 7.15
CA ARG A 638 39.82 7.17 8.41
C ARG A 638 39.22 5.92 9.07
N PHE A 639 37.89 5.85 9.16
CA PHE A 639 37.16 4.70 9.73
C PHE A 639 37.51 3.40 9.03
N LEU A 640 37.56 3.36 7.71
CA LEU A 640 37.89 2.18 6.93
C LEU A 640 39.37 1.78 7.01
N SER A 641 40.28 2.72 7.33
CA SER A 641 41.73 2.46 7.45
C SER A 641 42.16 2.05 8.85
N GLU A 642 41.39 2.33 9.88
CA GLU A 642 41.67 1.97 11.25
C GLU A 642 41.19 0.57 11.60
N PRO A 643 41.98 -0.32 12.20
CA PRO A 643 41.58 -1.72 12.46
C PRO A 643 40.37 -1.86 13.40
N GLU A 644 40.16 -0.87 14.27
CA GLU A 644 39.07 -0.90 15.24
C GLU A 644 37.73 -0.44 14.66
N HIS A 645 37.70 0.23 13.53
CA HIS A 645 36.52 0.76 12.88
C HIS A 645 35.58 1.43 13.89
N ARG A 646 36.07 2.41 14.65
CA ARG A 646 35.38 3.04 15.77
C ARG A 646 34.56 4.24 15.29
N ALA A 647 33.26 4.25 15.64
CA ALA A 647 32.30 5.32 15.38
C ALA A 647 31.72 5.86 16.70
N ARG A 648 31.20 7.08 16.68
CA ARG A 648 30.43 7.65 17.80
C ARG A 648 29.03 7.04 17.82
N ALA A 649 28.47 6.84 19.03
CA ALA A 649 27.12 6.38 19.24
C ALA A 649 26.36 7.39 20.12
N GLU A 650 25.28 7.95 19.60
CA GLU A 650 24.45 8.96 20.24
C GLU A 650 22.99 8.51 20.26
N GLY A 651 22.26 8.75 21.34
CA GLY A 651 20.87 8.34 21.43
C GLY A 651 20.38 8.14 22.85
N TRP A 652 19.60 7.07 23.05
CA TRP A 652 19.04 6.78 24.37
C TRP A 652 19.02 5.28 24.67
N VAL A 653 19.04 4.97 25.97
CA VAL A 653 18.78 3.65 26.57
C VAL A 653 17.48 3.74 27.36
N GLU A 654 16.65 2.72 27.33
CA GLU A 654 15.38 2.66 28.04
C GLU A 654 15.21 1.33 28.76
N ALA A 655 15.06 1.40 30.08
CA ALA A 655 14.71 0.24 30.92
C ALA A 655 13.93 0.72 32.16
N PRO A 656 12.89 -0.03 32.61
CA PRO A 656 12.18 0.28 33.84
C PRO A 656 13.12 0.36 35.06
N SER A 657 14.07 -0.56 35.15
CA SER A 657 15.11 -0.62 36.22
C SER A 657 16.03 0.59 36.24
N CYS A 658 16.22 1.29 35.13
CA CYS A 658 16.99 2.54 35.03
C CYS A 658 16.12 3.80 35.19
N GLY A 659 14.82 3.66 35.50
CA GLY A 659 13.89 4.77 35.63
C GLY A 659 13.38 5.30 34.27
N GLY A 660 13.23 4.40 33.27
CA GLY A 660 12.72 4.69 31.93
C GLY A 660 13.82 5.15 30.96
N ARG A 661 13.46 6.02 30.01
CA ARG A 661 14.37 6.48 28.95
C ARG A 661 15.43 7.45 29.46
N ARG A 662 16.72 7.17 29.14
CA ARG A 662 17.89 7.93 29.51
C ARG A 662 18.72 8.27 28.28
N LEU A 663 19.21 9.51 28.19
CA LEU A 663 20.10 9.91 27.11
C LEU A 663 21.48 9.30 27.32
N VAL A 664 22.10 8.87 26.24
CA VAL A 664 23.52 8.46 26.21
C VAL A 664 24.38 9.71 26.25
N GLU A 665 25.14 9.88 27.34
CA GLU A 665 25.99 11.04 27.54
C GLU A 665 27.25 10.97 26.65
N ARG A 666 27.74 9.77 26.46
CA ARG A 666 28.86 9.42 25.58
C ARG A 666 28.71 7.98 25.15
N GLY A 667 28.98 7.68 23.89
CA GLY A 667 28.93 6.33 23.39
C GLY A 667 29.87 6.11 22.20
N TRP A 668 30.29 4.87 22.02
CA TRP A 668 30.97 4.44 20.82
C TRP A 668 30.51 3.03 20.37
N PHE A 669 30.77 2.76 19.12
CA PHE A 669 30.48 1.53 18.41
C PHE A 669 31.70 1.14 17.56
N ASN A 670 32.09 -0.12 17.58
CA ASN A 670 33.11 -0.70 16.69
C ASN A 670 32.40 -1.67 15.73
N LEU A 671 32.73 -1.58 14.46
CA LEU A 671 32.19 -2.46 13.42
C LEU A 671 33.28 -3.45 12.97
N PHE A 672 33.04 -4.75 13.15
CA PHE A 672 33.95 -5.81 12.72
C PHE A 672 35.40 -5.67 13.19
N SER A 673 35.60 -5.21 14.41
CA SER A 673 36.95 -5.17 15.00
C SER A 673 37.54 -6.59 15.19
N PRO A 674 38.88 -6.77 15.11
CA PRO A 674 39.49 -8.08 15.31
C PRO A 674 39.16 -8.70 16.68
N GLY A 675 38.71 -9.95 16.70
CA GLY A 675 38.21 -10.67 17.87
C GLY A 675 39.14 -11.81 18.31
N GLY A 676 40.36 -11.56 18.69
CA GLY A 676 41.25 -12.56 19.33
C GLY A 676 41.66 -13.79 18.48
N ALA A 677 40.96 -14.12 17.38
CA ALA A 677 41.30 -15.15 16.40
C ALA A 677 41.14 -14.58 14.97
N PRO A 678 41.90 -15.08 13.98
CA PRO A 678 41.89 -14.54 12.63
C PRO A 678 40.50 -14.59 11.94
N ASP A 679 39.69 -15.56 12.26
CA ASP A 679 38.35 -15.84 11.73
C ASP A 679 37.20 -15.30 12.60
N ARG A 680 37.54 -14.48 13.59
CA ARG A 680 36.58 -13.88 14.51
C ARG A 680 36.57 -12.37 14.40
N ARG A 681 35.38 -11.81 14.33
CA ARG A 681 35.10 -10.38 14.33
C ARG A 681 34.17 -10.04 15.48
N GLU A 682 34.29 -8.84 16.04
CA GLU A 682 33.43 -8.37 17.13
C GLU A 682 32.80 -7.03 16.73
N MET A 683 31.52 -6.87 17.04
CA MET A 683 30.91 -5.56 17.05
C MET A 683 30.66 -5.18 18.51
N ARG A 684 31.30 -4.11 18.94
CA ARG A 684 31.28 -3.69 20.36
C ARG A 684 30.51 -2.40 20.51
N TYR A 685 29.73 -2.31 21.58
CA TYR A 685 29.00 -1.13 22.00
C TYR A 685 29.41 -0.73 23.41
N ARG A 686 29.59 0.55 23.63
CA ARG A 686 29.80 1.09 24.96
C ARG A 686 29.08 2.42 25.12
N LEU A 687 28.11 2.46 26.03
CA LEU A 687 27.23 3.59 26.23
C LEU A 687 27.25 4.01 27.69
N TRP A 688 27.57 5.26 27.97
CA TRP A 688 27.56 5.84 29.30
C TRP A 688 26.32 6.69 29.47
N PHE A 689 25.61 6.48 30.56
CA PHE A 689 24.40 7.19 30.88
C PHE A 689 24.16 7.25 32.40
N THR A 690 23.22 8.09 32.81
CA THR A 690 22.83 8.24 34.21
C THR A 690 21.38 7.83 34.40
N ASP A 691 21.08 7.00 35.40
CA ASP A 691 19.73 6.52 35.71
C ASP A 691 18.81 7.62 36.28
N GLY A 692 17.56 7.27 36.59
CA GLY A 692 16.57 8.18 37.17
C GLY A 692 16.87 8.66 38.61
N GLN A 693 17.81 8.06 39.25
CA GLN A 693 18.26 8.40 40.61
C GLN A 693 19.59 9.14 40.63
N GLY A 694 20.15 9.44 39.47
CA GLY A 694 21.42 10.12 39.32
C GLY A 694 22.64 9.21 39.45
N ARG A 695 22.49 7.89 39.37
CA ARG A 695 23.60 6.93 39.43
C ARG A 695 24.17 6.70 38.04
N PRO A 696 25.49 6.74 37.85
CA PRO A 696 26.09 6.50 36.55
C PRO A 696 26.11 4.99 36.23
N PHE A 697 25.89 4.67 34.94
CA PHE A 697 25.94 3.32 34.39
C PHE A 697 26.68 3.28 33.05
N THR A 698 27.23 2.10 32.76
CA THR A 698 27.79 1.76 31.45
C THR A 698 27.09 0.53 30.90
N LEU A 699 26.50 0.63 29.72
CA LEU A 699 26.07 -0.53 28.96
C LEU A 699 27.22 -0.96 28.05
N ALA A 700 27.79 -2.14 28.33
CA ALA A 700 28.83 -2.76 27.54
C ALA A 700 28.25 -3.98 26.80
N GLY A 701 28.30 -3.98 25.45
CA GLY A 701 27.71 -5.03 24.64
C GLY A 701 28.66 -5.53 23.56
N VAL A 702 28.56 -6.81 23.23
CA VAL A 702 29.36 -7.47 22.19
C VAL A 702 28.46 -8.37 21.33
N LYS A 703 28.51 -8.20 19.98
CA LYS A 703 28.06 -9.20 19.01
C LYS A 703 29.31 -9.99 18.57
N ASP A 704 29.25 -11.29 18.65
CA ASP A 704 30.36 -12.20 18.36
C ASP A 704 30.12 -12.84 16.98
N VAL A 705 30.86 -12.40 15.98
CA VAL A 705 30.76 -12.83 14.58
C VAL A 705 31.94 -13.76 14.28
N HIS A 706 31.67 -15.06 14.14
CA HIS A 706 32.72 -16.05 13.97
C HIS A 706 32.36 -17.05 12.87
N HIS A 707 33.37 -17.73 12.32
CA HIS A 707 33.18 -18.71 11.27
C HIS A 707 32.19 -19.80 11.67
N GLY A 708 31.16 -20.03 10.86
CA GLY A 708 30.09 -20.98 11.15
C GLY A 708 29.17 -21.18 9.95
N PRO A 709 28.18 -22.07 10.09
CA PRO A 709 27.20 -22.23 9.03
C PRO A 709 26.44 -20.90 8.82
N ALA A 710 26.18 -20.60 7.55
CA ALA A 710 25.52 -19.37 7.11
C ALA A 710 24.18 -19.10 7.80
N THR A 711 23.52 -20.12 8.31
CA THR A 711 22.29 -20.02 9.12
C THR A 711 22.48 -19.25 10.43
N ARG A 712 23.73 -19.12 10.91
CA ARG A 712 24.05 -18.35 12.11
C ARG A 712 24.33 -16.88 11.86
N LEU A 713 24.61 -16.47 10.63
CA LEU A 713 24.91 -15.09 10.27
C LEU A 713 23.93 -14.09 10.88
N TRP A 714 22.63 -14.35 10.73
CA TRP A 714 21.61 -13.49 11.30
C TRP A 714 21.69 -13.43 12.83
N LEU A 715 21.81 -14.59 13.47
CA LEU A 715 21.86 -14.66 14.93
C LEU A 715 23.09 -13.93 15.48
N ASP A 716 24.27 -14.17 14.86
CA ASP A 716 25.55 -13.62 15.30
C ASP A 716 25.64 -12.09 15.06
N THR A 717 25.02 -11.58 14.00
CA THR A 717 25.00 -10.14 13.70
C THR A 717 23.84 -9.37 14.34
N SER A 718 22.77 -10.05 14.73
CA SER A 718 21.58 -9.42 15.32
C SER A 718 21.47 -9.55 16.84
N THR A 719 22.30 -10.39 17.49
CA THR A 719 22.26 -10.59 18.95
C THR A 719 23.41 -9.90 19.64
N LEU A 720 23.09 -8.97 20.53
CA LEU A 720 24.05 -8.23 21.36
C LEU A 720 23.99 -8.74 22.79
N PHE A 721 25.03 -9.43 23.23
CA PHE A 721 25.20 -9.83 24.61
C PHE A 721 25.68 -8.64 25.45
N THR A 722 24.90 -8.22 26.45
CA THR A 722 25.11 -6.99 27.19
C THR A 722 25.34 -7.21 28.65
N ARG A 723 26.19 -6.36 29.26
CA ARG A 723 26.30 -6.15 30.70
C ARG A 723 26.01 -4.71 31.04
N LEU A 724 25.27 -4.51 32.09
CA LEU A 724 25.05 -3.22 32.71
C LEU A 724 26.04 -3.09 33.89
N LEU A 725 27.00 -2.19 33.77
CA LEU A 725 28.06 -1.97 34.76
C LEU A 725 27.75 -0.74 35.60
N GLU A 726 28.00 -0.81 36.92
CA GLU A 726 27.91 0.36 37.81
C GLU A 726 29.05 1.35 37.50
N GLY A 727 28.72 2.61 37.37
CA GLY A 727 29.69 3.68 37.09
C GLY A 727 29.92 3.91 35.59
N HIS A 728 30.63 4.99 35.28
CA HIS A 728 31.14 5.26 33.91
C HIS A 728 32.48 4.52 33.74
N VAL A 729 32.38 3.20 33.48
CA VAL A 729 33.54 2.29 33.37
C VAL A 729 34.28 2.54 32.05
N PRO A 730 35.61 2.79 32.08
CA PRO A 730 36.42 2.92 30.86
C PRO A 730 36.50 1.60 30.07
N ASP A 731 36.89 1.71 28.79
CA ASP A 731 37.17 0.55 27.96
C ASP A 731 38.39 -0.25 28.51
N GLY A 732 38.22 -1.58 28.62
CA GLY A 732 39.23 -2.49 29.14
C GLY A 732 39.18 -2.72 30.66
N GLU A 733 38.31 -2.03 31.41
CA GLU A 733 38.14 -2.21 32.86
C GLU A 733 36.91 -3.05 33.25
N ASP A 734 36.30 -3.75 32.31
CA ASP A 734 35.06 -4.51 32.51
C ASP A 734 35.16 -5.65 33.52
N GLU A 735 36.35 -6.27 33.63
CA GLU A 735 36.57 -7.39 34.54
C GLU A 735 36.62 -6.95 36.02
N THR A 736 36.93 -5.69 36.26
CA THR A 736 37.03 -5.13 37.61
C THR A 736 35.79 -4.39 38.04
N ALA A 737 34.85 -4.14 37.07
CA ALA A 737 33.64 -3.39 37.31
C ALA A 737 32.54 -4.23 37.98
N VAL A 738 31.72 -3.59 38.77
CA VAL A 738 30.55 -4.22 39.38
C VAL A 738 29.45 -4.38 38.31
N VAL A 739 29.06 -5.63 38.06
CA VAL A 739 27.97 -5.94 37.09
C VAL A 739 26.64 -5.82 37.83
N ALA A 740 25.85 -4.80 37.49
CA ALA A 740 24.52 -4.59 38.02
C ALA A 740 23.45 -5.50 37.34
N GLY A 741 23.71 -5.98 36.12
CA GLY A 741 22.84 -6.89 35.41
C GLY A 741 23.42 -7.31 34.06
N ALA A 742 22.84 -8.34 33.46
CA ALA A 742 23.24 -8.86 32.15
C ALA A 742 22.02 -9.32 31.35
N GLY A 743 22.18 -9.45 30.02
CA GLY A 743 21.12 -9.93 29.15
C GLY A 743 21.50 -9.94 27.66
N ALA A 744 20.52 -10.16 26.81
CA ALA A 744 20.72 -10.09 25.38
C ALA A 744 19.69 -9.17 24.72
N LEU A 745 20.18 -8.34 23.79
CA LEU A 745 19.35 -7.49 22.96
C LEU A 745 19.40 -8.00 21.51
N HIS A 746 18.31 -7.84 20.81
CA HIS A 746 18.16 -8.31 19.44
C HIS A 746 17.73 -7.19 18.52
N ILE A 747 18.27 -7.17 17.30
CA ILE A 747 17.70 -6.39 16.20
C ILE A 747 16.48 -7.17 15.72
N GLN A 748 15.30 -6.55 15.76
CA GLN A 748 14.15 -7.13 15.10
C GLN A 748 14.32 -7.01 13.58
N PRO A 749 13.82 -7.96 12.76
CA PRO A 749 13.91 -7.86 11.29
C PRO A 749 13.37 -6.54 10.74
N MET A 750 12.37 -5.96 11.40
CA MET A 750 11.81 -4.65 11.04
C MET A 750 12.76 -3.48 11.36
N ASP A 751 13.55 -3.58 12.41
CA ASP A 751 14.49 -2.53 12.82
C ASP A 751 15.72 -2.51 11.92
N LEU A 752 16.15 -3.66 11.38
CA LEU A 752 17.23 -3.72 10.38
C LEU A 752 16.87 -2.92 9.12
N ALA A 753 15.65 -3.04 8.64
CA ALA A 753 15.21 -2.28 7.47
C ALA A 753 15.15 -0.76 7.77
N ALA A 754 14.81 -0.38 9.00
CA ALA A 754 14.87 1.01 9.45
C ALA A 754 16.34 1.50 9.54
N THR A 755 17.24 0.68 10.04
CA THR A 755 18.68 0.96 10.07
C THR A 755 19.24 1.20 8.68
N LEU A 756 18.93 0.32 7.70
CA LEU A 756 19.41 0.46 6.33
C LEU A 756 18.90 1.75 5.64
N LYS A 757 17.71 2.22 5.99
CA LYS A 757 17.16 3.48 5.46
C LYS A 757 17.73 4.73 6.11
N SER A 758 18.26 4.61 7.30
CA SER A 758 18.78 5.73 8.06
C SER A 758 20.19 6.16 7.65
N PHE A 759 20.83 5.44 6.71
CA PHE A 759 22.14 5.82 6.21
C PHE A 759 22.12 7.20 5.55
N HIS A 760 22.96 8.08 6.05
CA HIS A 760 23.10 9.45 5.57
C HIS A 760 24.58 9.80 5.48
N THR A 761 24.96 10.58 4.47
CA THR A 761 26.34 11.05 4.30
C THR A 761 26.37 12.56 4.14
N GLU A 762 27.34 13.22 4.77
CA GLU A 762 27.61 14.64 4.62
C GLU A 762 29.05 14.84 4.16
N GLY A 763 29.23 15.68 3.14
CA GLY A 763 30.54 16.00 2.57
C GLY A 763 30.61 15.78 1.05
N PRO A 764 31.74 16.14 0.41
CA PRO A 764 31.85 16.24 -1.05
C PRO A 764 31.82 14.89 -1.78
N HIS A 765 32.08 13.78 -1.08
CA HIS A 765 32.22 12.42 -1.64
C HIS A 765 31.19 11.42 -1.08
N GLY A 766 30.02 11.88 -0.66
CA GLY A 766 29.02 11.08 0.06
C GLY A 766 28.69 9.75 -0.60
N LEU A 767 28.48 9.75 -1.90
CA LEU A 767 28.19 8.56 -2.69
C LEU A 767 29.32 7.53 -2.69
N SER A 768 30.54 8.01 -2.95
CA SER A 768 31.75 7.19 -2.98
C SER A 768 32.05 6.60 -1.56
N ALA A 769 31.84 7.40 -0.51
CA ALA A 769 32.03 6.99 0.86
C ALA A 769 31.02 5.87 1.25
N LEU A 770 29.75 6.03 0.90
CA LEU A 770 28.72 5.02 1.14
C LEU A 770 29.03 3.71 0.40
N THR A 771 29.48 3.80 -0.85
CA THR A 771 29.86 2.62 -1.64
C THR A 771 31.06 1.90 -1.03
N ARG A 772 32.08 2.63 -0.54
CA ARG A 772 33.26 2.04 0.11
C ARG A 772 32.88 1.39 1.44
N PHE A 773 32.06 2.05 2.26
CA PHE A 773 31.52 1.49 3.50
C PHE A 773 30.73 0.20 3.23
N GLY A 774 29.86 0.19 2.23
CA GLY A 774 29.10 -1.00 1.85
C GLY A 774 29.99 -2.16 1.38
N ARG A 775 31.03 -1.89 0.58
CA ARG A 775 32.01 -2.92 0.17
C ARG A 775 32.80 -3.47 1.36
N PHE A 776 33.19 -2.63 2.27
CA PHE A 776 33.85 -3.05 3.51
C PHE A 776 32.93 -3.97 4.32
N PHE A 777 31.69 -3.54 4.57
CA PHE A 777 30.72 -4.32 5.35
C PHE A 777 30.46 -5.71 4.75
N VAL A 778 30.27 -5.78 3.45
CA VAL A 778 30.07 -7.04 2.72
C VAL A 778 31.33 -7.88 2.69
N GLY A 779 32.50 -7.25 2.55
CA GLY A 779 33.80 -7.93 2.53
C GLY A 779 34.07 -8.64 3.86
N GLU A 780 33.89 -7.96 4.99
CA GLU A 780 34.11 -8.54 6.33
C GLU A 780 33.15 -9.71 6.59
N LEU A 781 31.90 -9.62 6.17
CA LEU A 781 30.96 -10.75 6.25
C LEU A 781 31.38 -11.91 5.34
N TRP A 782 31.89 -11.61 4.14
CA TRP A 782 32.39 -12.66 3.24
C TRP A 782 33.61 -13.38 3.78
N ASP A 783 34.53 -12.67 4.43
CA ASP A 783 35.74 -13.24 5.03
C ASP A 783 35.41 -14.19 6.19
N VAL A 784 34.28 -13.95 6.87
CA VAL A 784 33.83 -14.81 8.00
C VAL A 784 32.93 -15.97 7.53
N TYR A 785 32.00 -15.74 6.58
CA TYR A 785 30.98 -16.72 6.21
C TYR A 785 31.08 -17.22 4.77
N GLY A 786 32.03 -16.72 3.98
CA GLY A 786 32.27 -17.18 2.63
C GLY A 786 32.80 -18.62 2.57
N PRO A 787 32.60 -19.34 1.46
CA PRO A 787 33.24 -20.66 1.30
C PRO A 787 34.76 -20.45 1.21
N GLY A 788 35.50 -21.13 2.11
CA GLY A 788 36.95 -21.17 2.11
C GLY A 788 37.53 -21.81 0.86
#